data_1f9075babd79dbad0e772a1de97b1b22
#
_entry.id   1f9075babd79dbad0e772a1de97b1b22
#
_cell.length_a   1.000
_cell.length_b   1.000
_cell.length_c   1.000
_cell.angle_alpha   90.00
_cell.angle_beta   90.00
_cell.angle_gamma   90.00
#
_symmetry.space_group_name_H-M   'P 1'
#
loop_
_entity.id
_entity.type
_entity.pdbx_description
1 polymer ?
#
loop_
_entity_poly.entity_id
_entity_poly.type
_entity_poly.pdbx_seq_one_letter_code
_entity_poly.pdbx_strand_id
1 'polypeptide(L)'
;MNATRTLTVLALMVAPHMAQAQVEEQREAGFEVRREWMEQLRAYPFGEYTQNPVYAARATAFRASARATSGAASSIQVAPWRSVGPFGFQTSGFYGSSPNADGGRIRAIAIHPTNPSIVYAGSASGGVWRTNNGGATWTPLTDNQCSLNTGSIAIDPVNPNIVYVGTGEPTQSNGCGLLRSFDGGTSWTEINGAGVLAPVNGSLANRAYRIRVAPSLAGTQNTSVVLYAANNGLHRSINSGSAWTTVLTGFVSDVEFDPANDNIVWAARAAAGNGTNGVYRSTDRGATWSQVYSTGTTVQRISLAVSPTTPNSVWAVEVVSARMDKLVRLDGVSATPTVLTAQGVYGGQPRLDFGTQGTYDLVLEVDPQDANTVILGGSRMYRSRDGGQSFSVIAYDLHVDWHAFEYAPSDPNVIVGGCDGGVHASYDRGNSWVSRNTNIAVTQFYPGIAVHPTIPDFIAGGLQDNSSLWGFGSGFWTMSAPSGDGGWNAFSPTNSNVFWTTSYGTGFIVRVTRNPLGTSIGQTQRGFTSSDRKAFLSPMVIDPLNSATLYYATYRLWRTTNEGVQWGILTGDLTRGGGATITSLALSPVDSRVIWVGTSDGNVQLSQDAGATFTLVSSALPLRAVTDIAPDAAVAGRAVVTHSGTGTGHVYATDDFGANWANLSAALPDIPFNAVVMVPGTSRIFAAADVGIYESTDNGASWSAANQGFPNARVLDLAYQAATGNLYASTYGRGLWATTIVTGASVLRGDVNADGFVNAFDASLAQQALVGVLPASAPNPMPRADANCNGTLDSGDVLSILQFAVGSASATLCVGKQQ
;
A
#
# COMPACT_ATOMS: atom_id res chain seq x y z
N MET A 1 -26.24 -2.79 -49.77
CA MET A 1 -26.67 -2.73 -48.36
C MET A 1 -25.65 -3.31 -47.33
N ASN A 2 -24.45 -3.75 -47.71
CA ASN A 2 -23.49 -4.38 -46.80
C ASN A 2 -22.32 -3.49 -46.36
N ALA A 3 -22.08 -2.33 -46.99
CA ALA A 3 -20.97 -1.47 -46.61
C ALA A 3 -21.25 -0.57 -45.38
N THR A 4 -22.51 -0.21 -45.18
CA THR A 4 -22.91 0.68 -44.06
C THR A 4 -22.99 -0.03 -42.70
N ARG A 5 -23.22 -1.33 -42.67
CA ARG A 5 -23.21 -2.12 -41.40
C ARG A 5 -21.81 -2.42 -40.88
N THR A 6 -20.83 -2.56 -41.78
CA THR A 6 -19.43 -2.83 -41.39
C THR A 6 -18.77 -1.59 -40.79
N LEU A 7 -19.11 -0.38 -41.28
CA LEU A 7 -18.59 0.87 -40.72
C LEU A 7 -19.17 1.19 -39.32
N THR A 8 -20.44 0.86 -39.07
CA THR A 8 -21.09 1.12 -37.77
C THR A 8 -20.58 0.16 -36.67
N VAL A 9 -20.28 -1.11 -37.02
CA VAL A 9 -19.67 -2.05 -36.07
C VAL A 9 -18.22 -1.68 -35.76
N LEU A 10 -17.44 -1.20 -36.72
CA LEU A 10 -16.07 -0.72 -36.49
C LEU A 10 -16.05 0.54 -35.62
N ALA A 11 -16.97 1.49 -35.83
CA ALA A 11 -17.07 2.72 -35.03
C ALA A 11 -17.54 2.42 -33.59
N LEU A 12 -18.37 1.42 -33.36
CA LEU A 12 -18.81 1.00 -32.01
C LEU A 12 -17.73 0.22 -31.24
N MET A 13 -16.77 -0.40 -31.93
CA MET A 13 -15.62 -1.04 -31.26
C MET A 13 -14.44 -0.07 -31.03
N VAL A 14 -14.30 0.98 -31.81
CA VAL A 14 -13.20 1.96 -31.70
C VAL A 14 -13.46 3.00 -30.62
N ALA A 15 -14.71 3.39 -30.38
CA ALA A 15 -15.04 4.40 -29.37
C ALA A 15 -14.68 3.98 -27.91
N PRO A 16 -14.89 2.74 -27.46
CA PRO A 16 -14.41 2.30 -26.16
C PRO A 16 -12.89 2.27 -26.06
N HIS A 17 -12.18 1.92 -27.12
CA HIS A 17 -10.71 1.84 -27.15
C HIS A 17 -10.06 3.22 -27.12
N MET A 18 -10.64 4.24 -27.77
CA MET A 18 -10.14 5.60 -27.67
C MET A 18 -10.39 6.24 -26.30
N ALA A 19 -11.51 5.92 -25.66
CA ALA A 19 -11.78 6.34 -24.28
C ALA A 19 -10.82 5.66 -23.29
N GLN A 20 -10.50 4.39 -23.52
CA GLN A 20 -9.55 3.63 -22.71
C GLN A 20 -8.12 4.14 -22.87
N ALA A 21 -7.67 4.45 -24.09
CA ALA A 21 -6.37 5.07 -24.34
C ALA A 21 -6.23 6.46 -23.70
N GLN A 22 -7.30 7.27 -23.71
CA GLN A 22 -7.31 8.58 -23.02
C GLN A 22 -7.25 8.44 -21.48
N VAL A 23 -7.88 7.42 -20.92
CA VAL A 23 -7.79 7.09 -19.49
C VAL A 23 -6.38 6.59 -19.14
N GLU A 24 -5.75 5.80 -19.99
CA GLU A 24 -4.36 5.34 -19.83
C GLU A 24 -3.36 6.50 -19.91
N GLU A 25 -3.50 7.42 -20.87
CA GLU A 25 -2.64 8.60 -20.98
C GLU A 25 -2.76 9.56 -19.78
N GLN A 26 -3.94 9.66 -19.18
CA GLN A 26 -4.15 10.39 -17.91
C GLN A 26 -3.53 9.69 -16.70
N ARG A 27 -3.46 8.36 -16.70
CA ARG A 27 -2.79 7.56 -15.67
C ARG A 27 -1.27 7.76 -15.67
N GLU A 28 -0.68 7.83 -16.86
CA GLU A 28 0.77 7.97 -17.02
C GLU A 28 1.32 9.27 -16.42
N ALA A 29 0.58 10.37 -16.51
CA ALA A 29 0.92 11.64 -15.86
C ALA A 29 0.74 11.57 -14.33
N GLY A 30 -0.07 10.63 -13.83
CA GLY A 30 -0.43 10.52 -12.41
C GLY A 30 0.71 10.04 -11.51
N PHE A 31 1.62 9.20 -12.01
CA PHE A 31 2.69 8.59 -11.20
C PHE A 31 3.68 9.63 -10.62
N GLU A 32 4.24 10.50 -11.45
CA GLU A 32 5.18 11.53 -10.97
C GLU A 32 4.46 12.55 -10.10
N VAL A 33 3.28 13.01 -10.49
CA VAL A 33 2.45 13.97 -9.74
C VAL A 33 2.06 13.40 -8.37
N ARG A 34 1.73 12.12 -8.28
CA ARG A 34 1.41 11.43 -7.02
C ARG A 34 2.61 11.38 -6.07
N ARG A 35 3.78 10.98 -6.58
CA ARG A 35 5.02 10.95 -5.80
C ARG A 35 5.37 12.33 -5.28
N GLU A 36 5.36 13.33 -6.17
CA GLU A 36 5.65 14.72 -5.81
C GLU A 36 4.68 15.24 -4.75
N TRP A 37 3.38 14.96 -4.88
CA TRP A 37 2.38 15.35 -3.90
C TRP A 37 2.69 14.77 -2.50
N MET A 38 2.99 13.48 -2.42
CA MET A 38 3.34 12.84 -1.14
C MET A 38 4.65 13.35 -0.55
N GLU A 39 5.65 13.65 -1.39
CA GLU A 39 6.94 14.20 -0.96
C GLU A 39 6.80 15.66 -0.52
N GLN A 40 6.06 16.49 -1.27
CA GLN A 40 5.82 17.90 -0.98
C GLN A 40 5.14 18.11 0.38
N LEU A 41 4.14 17.30 0.72
CA LEU A 41 3.48 17.36 2.03
C LEU A 41 4.47 17.15 3.19
N ARG A 42 5.51 16.33 2.98
CA ARG A 42 6.52 16.02 4.00
C ARG A 42 7.68 17.00 4.00
N ALA A 43 8.01 17.58 2.86
CA ALA A 43 9.14 18.47 2.67
C ALA A 43 8.88 19.92 3.05
N TYR A 44 7.62 20.37 3.02
CA TYR A 44 7.28 21.78 3.28
C TYR A 44 7.72 22.25 4.67
N PRO A 45 8.31 23.44 4.86
CA PRO A 45 8.66 24.45 3.85
C PRO A 45 10.08 24.32 3.28
N PHE A 46 10.87 23.32 3.66
CA PHE A 46 12.31 23.25 3.40
C PHE A 46 12.70 22.69 2.02
N GLY A 47 11.72 22.24 1.22
CA GLY A 47 11.94 21.73 -0.14
C GLY A 47 12.61 20.37 -0.25
N GLU A 48 13.18 19.84 0.85
CA GLU A 48 13.79 18.52 0.90
C GLU A 48 13.20 17.69 2.03
N TYR A 49 12.79 16.48 1.71
CA TYR A 49 12.37 15.48 2.68
C TYR A 49 13.43 14.38 2.78
N THR A 50 14.19 14.40 3.86
CA THR A 50 15.09 13.30 4.17
C THR A 50 14.28 12.23 4.91
N GLN A 51 14.08 11.08 4.27
CA GLN A 51 13.38 9.93 4.89
C GLN A 51 14.14 9.33 6.08
N ASN A 52 15.34 9.81 6.40
CA ASN A 52 16.22 9.30 7.43
C ASN A 52 15.62 9.25 8.84
N PRO A 53 14.94 10.31 9.33
CA PRO A 53 14.30 10.26 10.64
C PRO A 53 13.19 9.21 10.71
N VAL A 54 12.43 9.00 9.62
CA VAL A 54 11.35 8.02 9.55
C VAL A 54 11.88 6.59 9.65
N TYR A 55 12.99 6.27 8.98
CA TYR A 55 13.61 4.94 9.09
C TYR A 55 14.25 4.71 10.46
N ALA A 56 14.91 5.71 11.03
CA ALA A 56 15.45 5.64 12.39
C ALA A 56 14.31 5.48 13.44
N ALA A 57 13.20 6.21 13.26
CA ALA A 57 12.02 6.10 14.09
C ALA A 57 11.32 4.75 13.92
N ARG A 58 11.23 4.21 12.69
CA ARG A 58 10.71 2.85 12.42
C ARG A 58 11.54 1.79 13.14
N ALA A 59 12.86 1.84 13.03
CA ALA A 59 13.75 0.92 13.73
C ALA A 59 13.62 1.04 15.26
N THR A 60 13.40 2.24 15.78
CA THR A 60 13.24 2.51 17.22
C THR A 60 11.84 2.08 17.70
N ALA A 61 10.77 2.41 16.98
CA ALA A 61 9.41 2.00 17.30
C ALA A 61 9.26 0.47 17.24
N PHE A 62 9.88 -0.17 16.26
CA PHE A 62 9.93 -1.63 16.16
C PHE A 62 10.63 -2.26 17.36
N ARG A 63 11.80 -1.73 17.78
CA ARG A 63 12.53 -2.22 18.96
C ARG A 63 11.77 -1.96 20.26
N ALA A 64 11.02 -0.88 20.35
CA ALA A 64 10.17 -0.55 21.50
C ALA A 64 8.94 -1.47 21.56
N SER A 65 8.28 -1.76 20.44
CA SER A 65 7.14 -2.69 20.38
C SER A 65 7.57 -4.14 20.70
N ALA A 66 8.73 -4.57 20.20
CA ALA A 66 9.31 -5.88 20.53
C ALA A 66 9.68 -6.02 22.03
N ARG A 67 10.04 -4.92 22.71
CA ARG A 67 10.32 -4.91 24.15
C ARG A 67 9.04 -4.81 25.00
N ALA A 68 8.00 -4.15 24.52
CA ALA A 68 6.71 -4.05 25.22
C ALA A 68 5.99 -5.39 25.32
N THR A 69 6.28 -6.35 24.43
CA THR A 69 5.78 -7.74 24.54
C THR A 69 6.48 -8.56 25.63
N SER A 70 7.55 -8.06 26.24
CA SER A 70 8.35 -8.79 27.24
C SER A 70 8.34 -8.23 28.67
N GLY A 71 7.61 -7.15 28.95
CA GLY A 71 7.60 -6.60 30.31
C GLY A 71 6.63 -5.45 30.53
N ALA A 72 5.76 -5.61 31.51
CA ALA A 72 4.72 -4.72 32.02
C ALA A 72 3.51 -4.54 31.08
N ALA A 73 2.39 -5.17 31.47
CA ALA A 73 1.07 -4.89 30.93
C ALA A 73 0.75 -3.38 31.10
N SER A 74 0.97 -2.60 30.04
CA SER A 74 0.29 -1.35 29.89
C SER A 74 -1.19 -1.67 29.83
N SER A 75 -2.03 -0.89 30.49
CA SER A 75 -3.47 -1.04 30.47
C SER A 75 -4.01 -0.64 29.08
N ILE A 76 -3.69 -1.46 28.07
CA ILE A 76 -4.13 -1.23 26.68
C ILE A 76 -5.64 -1.53 26.67
N GLN A 77 -6.45 -0.48 26.52
CA GLN A 77 -7.91 -0.58 26.41
C GLN A 77 -8.39 -0.67 24.95
N VAL A 78 -7.53 -1.16 24.05
CA VAL A 78 -7.82 -1.36 22.64
C VAL A 78 -7.67 -2.83 22.31
N ALA A 79 -8.66 -3.41 21.65
CA ALA A 79 -8.54 -4.77 21.12
C ALA A 79 -7.36 -4.90 20.15
N PRO A 80 -6.78 -6.09 19.96
CA PRO A 80 -5.84 -6.30 18.88
C PRO A 80 -6.44 -5.89 17.54
N TRP A 81 -5.64 -5.21 16.72
CA TRP A 81 -6.06 -4.85 15.37
C TRP A 81 -6.27 -6.08 14.51
N ARG A 82 -7.36 -6.10 13.76
CA ARG A 82 -7.66 -7.12 12.76
C ARG A 82 -7.70 -6.52 11.37
N SER A 83 -7.17 -7.22 10.38
CA SER A 83 -7.33 -6.83 8.99
C SER A 83 -8.79 -7.02 8.56
N VAL A 84 -9.35 -6.01 7.88
CA VAL A 84 -10.70 -6.05 7.31
C VAL A 84 -10.71 -6.04 5.79
N GLY A 85 -9.54 -6.17 5.18
CA GLY A 85 -9.40 -6.28 3.72
C GLY A 85 -9.09 -4.94 3.02
N PRO A 86 -9.39 -4.86 1.72
CA PRO A 86 -9.91 -5.93 0.86
C PRO A 86 -8.92 -7.10 0.72
N PHE A 87 -9.45 -8.35 0.66
CA PHE A 87 -8.68 -9.58 0.44
C PHE A 87 -8.89 -10.09 -1.00
N GLY A 88 -8.63 -9.24 -1.96
CA GLY A 88 -9.10 -9.34 -3.32
C GLY A 88 -10.46 -8.65 -3.48
N PHE A 89 -10.68 -8.06 -4.64
CA PHE A 89 -11.90 -7.31 -4.92
C PHE A 89 -12.31 -7.48 -6.38
N GLN A 90 -13.58 -7.16 -6.67
CA GLN A 90 -14.13 -7.24 -8.00
C GLN A 90 -14.05 -5.89 -8.71
N THR A 91 -13.41 -5.89 -9.87
CA THR A 91 -13.38 -4.76 -10.78
C THR A 91 -14.46 -4.94 -11.85
N SER A 92 -15.69 -4.62 -11.56
CA SER A 92 -16.86 -4.84 -12.40
C SER A 92 -16.65 -4.51 -13.89
N GLY A 93 -16.16 -5.49 -14.69
CA GLY A 93 -16.06 -5.39 -16.13
C GLY A 93 -14.96 -4.49 -16.70
N PHE A 94 -14.11 -3.86 -15.87
CA PHE A 94 -13.01 -3.02 -16.35
C PHE A 94 -11.73 -3.84 -16.60
N TYR A 95 -11.40 -4.77 -15.69
CA TYR A 95 -10.26 -5.69 -15.78
C TYR A 95 -10.65 -7.17 -15.56
N GLY A 96 -11.89 -7.52 -15.75
CA GLY A 96 -12.42 -8.86 -15.49
C GLY A 96 -13.62 -8.82 -14.55
N SER A 97 -14.43 -9.88 -14.60
CA SER A 97 -15.68 -10.01 -13.82
C SER A 97 -15.59 -11.04 -12.71
N SER A 98 -14.38 -11.60 -12.47
CA SER A 98 -14.18 -12.64 -11.46
C SER A 98 -14.14 -12.05 -10.05
N PRO A 99 -14.75 -12.68 -9.06
CA PRO A 99 -14.50 -12.34 -7.66
C PRO A 99 -13.00 -12.44 -7.35
N ASN A 100 -12.47 -11.48 -6.55
CA ASN A 100 -11.05 -11.40 -6.21
C ASN A 100 -10.11 -11.25 -7.43
N ALA A 101 -10.59 -10.58 -8.48
CA ALA A 101 -9.79 -10.37 -9.69
C ALA A 101 -8.51 -9.57 -9.39
N ASP A 102 -8.61 -8.56 -8.54
CA ASP A 102 -7.50 -7.67 -8.20
C ASP A 102 -7.22 -7.64 -6.68
N GLY A 103 -6.01 -7.21 -6.31
CA GLY A 103 -5.54 -7.25 -4.92
C GLY A 103 -4.68 -6.06 -4.47
N GLY A 104 -4.05 -5.35 -5.40
CA GLY A 104 -3.10 -4.26 -5.14
C GLY A 104 -1.68 -4.60 -5.59
N ARG A 105 -0.79 -3.61 -5.63
CA ARG A 105 0.47 -3.65 -6.37
C ARG A 105 1.48 -4.67 -5.86
N ILE A 106 1.86 -5.61 -6.75
CA ILE A 106 2.93 -6.59 -6.56
C ILE A 106 4.13 -6.22 -7.44
N ARG A 107 5.28 -6.02 -6.81
CA ARG A 107 6.52 -5.56 -7.43
C ARG A 107 7.53 -6.66 -7.72
N ALA A 108 7.51 -7.73 -6.94
CA ALA A 108 8.47 -8.83 -7.06
C ALA A 108 7.78 -10.18 -6.88
N ILE A 109 8.20 -11.15 -7.66
CA ILE A 109 7.81 -12.55 -7.56
C ILE A 109 9.08 -13.40 -7.44
N ALA A 110 9.02 -14.46 -6.64
CA ALA A 110 10.03 -15.52 -6.65
C ALA A 110 9.35 -16.88 -6.45
N ILE A 111 9.64 -17.84 -7.32
CA ILE A 111 9.05 -19.18 -7.29
C ILE A 111 10.07 -20.17 -6.74
N HIS A 112 9.63 -21.05 -5.87
CA HIS A 112 10.47 -22.09 -5.28
C HIS A 112 11.06 -22.99 -6.37
N PRO A 113 12.39 -23.30 -6.34
CA PRO A 113 13.09 -23.95 -7.46
C PRO A 113 12.55 -25.34 -7.81
N THR A 114 11.97 -26.08 -6.86
CA THR A 114 11.49 -27.46 -7.07
C THR A 114 10.01 -27.67 -6.84
N ASN A 115 9.28 -26.65 -6.34
CA ASN A 115 7.84 -26.74 -6.07
C ASN A 115 7.11 -25.47 -6.52
N PRO A 116 6.46 -25.46 -7.69
CA PRO A 116 5.82 -24.27 -8.25
C PRO A 116 4.60 -23.78 -7.45
N SER A 117 4.12 -24.57 -6.48
CA SER A 117 3.05 -24.15 -5.57
C SER A 117 3.53 -23.23 -4.44
N ILE A 118 4.85 -23.14 -4.21
CA ILE A 118 5.43 -22.22 -3.23
C ILE A 118 5.92 -20.97 -3.97
N VAL A 119 5.28 -19.85 -3.69
CA VAL A 119 5.59 -18.56 -4.32
C VAL A 119 5.71 -17.49 -3.25
N TYR A 120 6.68 -16.61 -3.41
CA TYR A 120 6.82 -15.38 -2.66
C TYR A 120 6.41 -14.20 -3.54
N ALA A 121 5.57 -13.32 -3.00
CA ALA A 121 5.12 -12.10 -3.64
C ALA A 121 5.54 -10.90 -2.79
N GLY A 122 6.28 -9.98 -3.38
CA GLY A 122 6.69 -8.72 -2.75
C GLY A 122 5.80 -7.59 -3.19
N SER A 123 5.03 -7.03 -2.27
CA SER A 123 4.23 -5.84 -2.53
C SER A 123 5.08 -4.58 -2.51
N ALA A 124 4.70 -3.58 -3.29
CA ALA A 124 5.38 -2.29 -3.33
C ALA A 124 5.49 -1.61 -1.95
N SER A 125 4.48 -1.76 -1.10
CA SER A 125 4.44 -1.18 0.26
C SER A 125 3.73 -2.04 1.30
N GLY A 126 3.44 -3.31 0.98
CA GLY A 126 2.70 -4.25 1.85
C GLY A 126 3.53 -5.45 2.32
N GLY A 127 4.86 -5.40 2.16
CA GLY A 127 5.77 -6.46 2.58
C GLY A 127 5.79 -7.67 1.66
N VAL A 128 6.40 -8.74 2.17
CA VAL A 128 6.52 -10.03 1.47
C VAL A 128 5.47 -10.98 1.99
N TRP A 129 4.83 -11.67 1.05
CA TRP A 129 3.82 -12.70 1.27
C TRP A 129 4.27 -14.02 0.69
N ARG A 130 3.88 -15.12 1.32
CA ARG A 130 4.18 -16.48 0.85
C ARG A 130 2.90 -17.29 0.70
N THR A 131 2.81 -18.04 -0.39
CA THR A 131 1.84 -19.12 -0.57
C THR A 131 2.55 -20.47 -0.58
N ASN A 132 1.86 -21.53 -0.13
CA ASN A 132 2.31 -22.92 -0.22
C ASN A 132 1.36 -23.77 -1.11
N ASN A 133 0.36 -23.15 -1.73
CA ASN A 133 -0.71 -23.81 -2.45
C ASN A 133 -1.08 -23.10 -3.76
N GLY A 134 -0.08 -22.54 -4.45
CA GLY A 134 -0.24 -21.90 -5.76
C GLY A 134 -1.09 -20.64 -5.73
N GLY A 135 -1.07 -19.88 -4.62
CA GLY A 135 -1.82 -18.64 -4.47
C GLY A 135 -3.28 -18.81 -4.06
N ALA A 136 -3.70 -20.00 -3.62
CA ALA A 136 -5.02 -20.17 -3.02
C ALA A 136 -5.14 -19.46 -1.66
N THR A 137 -4.05 -19.42 -0.91
CA THR A 137 -3.93 -18.61 0.32
C THR A 137 -2.52 -18.04 0.47
N TRP A 138 -2.42 -16.87 1.12
CA TRP A 138 -1.17 -16.16 1.37
C TRP A 138 -0.97 -15.86 2.85
N THR A 139 0.29 -15.88 3.30
CA THR A 139 0.71 -15.53 4.65
C THR A 139 1.70 -14.36 4.59
N PRO A 140 1.50 -13.26 5.32
CA PRO A 140 2.47 -12.17 5.40
C PRO A 140 3.69 -12.61 6.22
N LEU A 141 4.89 -12.22 5.78
CA LEU A 141 6.14 -12.64 6.39
C LEU A 141 6.96 -11.49 6.99
N THR A 142 6.68 -10.25 6.63
CA THR A 142 7.54 -9.10 6.96
C THR A 142 6.81 -7.98 7.69
N ASP A 143 5.63 -8.23 8.27
CA ASP A 143 4.80 -7.21 8.92
C ASP A 143 5.54 -6.42 10.02
N ASN A 144 6.51 -7.07 10.67
CA ASN A 144 7.30 -6.50 11.75
C ASN A 144 8.73 -6.07 11.32
N GLN A 145 9.02 -6.03 10.02
CA GLN A 145 10.35 -5.62 9.55
C GLN A 145 10.47 -4.10 9.42
N CYS A 146 11.71 -3.63 9.28
CA CYS A 146 12.07 -2.21 9.19
C CYS A 146 11.44 -1.50 7.98
N SER A 147 11.06 -2.23 6.92
CA SER A 147 10.37 -1.71 5.74
C SER A 147 9.44 -2.75 5.16
N LEU A 148 8.25 -2.31 4.76
CA LEU A 148 7.31 -3.10 3.96
C LEU A 148 7.43 -2.82 2.45
N ASN A 149 8.30 -1.89 2.05
CA ASN A 149 8.57 -1.63 0.64
C ASN A 149 9.47 -2.73 0.09
N THR A 150 9.00 -3.49 -0.91
CA THR A 150 9.76 -4.59 -1.52
C THR A 150 10.09 -4.26 -2.96
N GLY A 151 11.37 -4.34 -3.32
CA GLY A 151 11.81 -4.13 -4.71
C GLY A 151 12.21 -5.44 -5.41
N SER A 152 12.79 -6.40 -4.67
CA SER A 152 13.23 -7.67 -5.24
C SER A 152 13.24 -8.79 -4.20
N ILE A 153 12.99 -10.03 -4.65
CA ILE A 153 13.09 -11.25 -3.84
C ILE A 153 13.96 -12.26 -4.61
N ALA A 154 14.81 -12.99 -3.89
CA ALA A 154 15.54 -14.12 -4.44
C ALA A 154 15.51 -15.29 -3.47
N ILE A 155 15.28 -16.49 -4.02
CA ILE A 155 15.37 -17.75 -3.30
C ILE A 155 16.70 -18.40 -3.67
N ASP A 156 17.42 -18.95 -2.70
CA ASP A 156 18.62 -19.73 -2.98
C ASP A 156 18.21 -20.99 -3.77
N PRO A 157 18.77 -21.21 -4.97
CA PRO A 157 18.31 -22.27 -5.87
C PRO A 157 18.62 -23.70 -5.37
N VAL A 158 19.52 -23.84 -4.40
CA VAL A 158 19.92 -25.14 -3.83
C VAL A 158 19.28 -25.37 -2.46
N ASN A 159 19.21 -24.32 -1.63
CA ASN A 159 18.54 -24.37 -0.34
C ASN A 159 17.39 -23.34 -0.26
N PRO A 160 16.17 -23.71 -0.65
CA PRO A 160 15.04 -22.80 -0.73
C PRO A 160 14.58 -22.19 0.61
N ASN A 161 15.11 -22.66 1.74
CA ASN A 161 14.91 -22.01 3.03
C ASN A 161 15.68 -20.70 3.16
N ILE A 162 16.70 -20.49 2.30
CA ILE A 162 17.44 -19.22 2.26
C ILE A 162 16.72 -18.28 1.29
N VAL A 163 16.19 -17.21 1.82
CA VAL A 163 15.46 -16.19 1.04
C VAL A 163 16.06 -14.82 1.30
N TYR A 164 16.28 -14.06 0.24
CA TYR A 164 16.76 -12.69 0.27
C TYR A 164 15.66 -11.73 -0.17
N VAL A 165 15.53 -10.61 0.53
CA VAL A 165 14.60 -9.53 0.18
C VAL A 165 15.36 -8.22 0.11
N GLY A 166 15.31 -7.57 -1.04
CA GLY A 166 15.73 -6.18 -1.21
C GLY A 166 14.58 -5.26 -0.88
N THR A 167 14.73 -4.49 0.18
CA THR A 167 13.73 -3.49 0.55
C THR A 167 13.92 -2.19 -0.23
N GLY A 168 12.87 -1.39 -0.33
CA GLY A 168 12.83 -0.19 -1.17
C GLY A 168 12.28 -0.49 -2.56
N GLU A 169 11.16 0.11 -2.86
CA GLU A 169 10.50 0.01 -4.15
C GLU A 169 11.19 0.94 -5.14
N PRO A 170 11.58 0.48 -6.34
CA PRO A 170 12.44 1.21 -7.27
C PRO A 170 12.05 2.63 -7.60
N THR A 171 10.77 2.92 -7.66
CA THR A 171 10.27 4.19 -8.20
C THR A 171 9.71 5.15 -7.16
N GLN A 172 9.21 4.65 -6.02
CA GLN A 172 8.47 5.50 -5.08
C GLN A 172 9.06 5.58 -3.67
N SER A 173 9.65 4.51 -3.15
CA SER A 173 9.95 4.44 -1.72
C SER A 173 11.28 3.78 -1.41
N ASN A 174 12.09 4.42 -0.59
CA ASN A 174 13.32 3.83 -0.09
C ASN A 174 13.02 2.66 0.88
N GLY A 175 14.00 1.78 1.05
CA GLY A 175 13.97 0.68 2.00
C GLY A 175 14.95 0.85 3.14
N CYS A 176 15.12 -0.21 3.93
CA CYS A 176 16.10 -0.31 5.00
C CYS A 176 17.29 -1.23 4.63
N GLY A 177 17.47 -1.53 3.35
CA GLY A 177 18.52 -2.41 2.85
C GLY A 177 18.03 -3.83 2.56
N LEU A 178 18.83 -4.81 2.91
CA LEU A 178 18.58 -6.22 2.60
C LEU A 178 18.20 -7.02 3.85
N LEU A 179 17.22 -7.90 3.68
CA LEU A 179 16.82 -8.90 4.66
C LEU A 179 17.19 -10.29 4.15
N ARG A 180 17.55 -11.19 5.05
CA ARG A 180 17.79 -12.62 4.76
C ARG A 180 17.07 -13.48 5.77
N SER A 181 16.45 -14.54 5.29
CA SER A 181 15.88 -15.64 6.07
C SER A 181 16.67 -16.92 5.83
N PHE A 182 16.70 -17.81 6.84
CA PHE A 182 17.23 -19.19 6.74
C PHE A 182 16.14 -20.25 6.97
N ASP A 183 14.90 -19.82 7.16
CA ASP A 183 13.76 -20.67 7.54
C ASP A 183 12.53 -20.43 6.64
N GLY A 184 12.78 -20.05 5.39
CA GLY A 184 11.73 -19.81 4.40
C GLY A 184 10.87 -18.60 4.69
N GLY A 185 11.42 -17.60 5.40
CA GLY A 185 10.74 -16.33 5.69
C GLY A 185 10.03 -16.29 7.03
N THR A 186 10.20 -17.30 7.91
CA THR A 186 9.62 -17.27 9.26
C THR A 186 10.32 -16.24 10.14
N SER A 187 11.66 -16.14 10.01
CA SER A 187 12.46 -15.12 10.67
C SER A 187 13.40 -14.42 9.70
N TRP A 188 13.76 -13.17 10.00
CA TRP A 188 14.56 -12.32 9.14
C TRP A 188 15.70 -11.65 9.89
N THR A 189 16.84 -11.49 9.20
CA THR A 189 18.01 -10.76 9.67
C THR A 189 18.36 -9.69 8.65
N GLU A 190 18.62 -8.45 9.10
CA GLU A 190 19.20 -7.40 8.27
C GLU A 190 20.66 -7.74 7.95
N ILE A 191 21.01 -7.73 6.66
CA ILE A 191 22.34 -8.12 6.15
C ILE A 191 23.05 -6.96 5.44
N ASN A 192 22.88 -5.74 5.91
CA ASN A 192 23.47 -4.55 5.32
C ASN A 192 25.00 -4.48 5.50
N GLY A 193 25.57 -5.25 6.43
CA GLY A 193 27.00 -5.31 6.70
C GLY A 193 27.60 -4.02 7.28
N ALA A 194 28.81 -4.09 7.81
CA ALA A 194 29.63 -2.92 8.05
C ALA A 194 30.34 -2.58 6.72
N GLY A 195 29.84 -1.63 5.95
CA GLY A 195 30.42 -1.27 4.65
C GLY A 195 29.47 -0.56 3.71
N VAL A 196 29.51 -0.93 2.45
CA VAL A 196 28.85 -0.24 1.30
C VAL A 196 27.33 -0.13 1.39
N LEU A 197 26.67 -1.03 2.12
CA LEU A 197 25.23 -1.00 2.35
C LEU A 197 24.87 -0.46 3.75
N ALA A 198 25.88 -0.06 4.54
CA ALA A 198 25.61 0.57 5.82
C ALA A 198 24.95 1.94 5.65
N PRO A 199 24.03 2.33 6.55
CA PRO A 199 23.45 3.65 6.50
C PRO A 199 24.54 4.73 6.62
N VAL A 200 24.64 5.61 5.62
CA VAL A 200 25.46 6.81 5.73
C VAL A 200 24.56 7.90 6.34
N ASN A 201 24.91 8.39 7.53
CA ASN A 201 24.10 9.35 8.29
C ASN A 201 22.67 8.90 8.56
N GLY A 202 22.44 7.59 8.73
CA GLY A 202 21.10 7.02 8.94
C GLY A 202 20.25 6.90 7.67
N SER A 203 20.79 7.23 6.50
CA SER A 203 20.08 7.10 5.21
C SER A 203 20.53 5.89 4.43
N LEU A 204 19.65 4.92 4.31
CA LEU A 204 19.69 3.91 3.26
C LEU A 204 18.88 4.44 2.08
N ALA A 205 19.51 5.21 1.21
CA ALA A 205 18.88 5.65 -0.05
C ALA A 205 18.81 4.50 -1.09
N ASN A 206 18.80 3.25 -0.63
CA ASN A 206 18.86 2.10 -1.52
C ASN A 206 17.47 1.64 -1.90
N ARG A 207 17.21 1.60 -3.20
CA ARG A 207 16.06 0.98 -3.84
C ARG A 207 16.54 -0.29 -4.53
N ALA A 208 15.91 -1.41 -4.19
CA ALA A 208 16.29 -2.71 -4.71
C ALA A 208 15.68 -2.94 -6.09
N TYR A 209 16.51 -3.18 -7.07
CA TYR A 209 16.07 -3.48 -8.43
C TYR A 209 16.08 -4.98 -8.70
N ARG A 210 17.18 -5.67 -8.37
CA ARG A 210 17.30 -7.11 -8.60
C ARG A 210 18.29 -7.75 -7.62
N ILE A 211 17.95 -8.93 -7.13
CA ILE A 211 18.83 -9.81 -6.36
C ILE A 211 18.95 -11.14 -7.13
N ARG A 212 20.15 -11.68 -7.23
CA ARG A 212 20.41 -13.02 -7.78
C ARG A 212 21.44 -13.76 -6.94
N VAL A 213 21.27 -15.09 -6.82
CA VAL A 213 22.17 -16.00 -6.12
C VAL A 213 22.82 -16.92 -7.14
N ALA A 214 24.14 -17.07 -7.09
CA ALA A 214 24.89 -17.92 -8.03
C ALA A 214 24.55 -19.41 -7.81
N PRO A 215 24.04 -20.13 -8.80
CA PRO A 215 23.53 -21.50 -8.62
C PRO A 215 24.58 -22.52 -8.15
N SER A 216 25.83 -22.43 -8.62
CA SER A 216 26.87 -23.42 -8.28
C SER A 216 27.48 -23.23 -6.88
N LEU A 217 27.26 -22.07 -6.25
CA LEU A 217 27.79 -21.74 -4.92
C LEU A 217 26.67 -21.44 -3.92
N ALA A 218 25.48 -21.91 -4.22
CA ALA A 218 24.29 -21.76 -3.39
C ALA A 218 24.20 -22.85 -2.31
N GLY A 219 23.19 -22.76 -1.46
CA GLY A 219 22.83 -23.78 -0.49
C GLY A 219 23.58 -23.73 0.84
N THR A 220 24.53 -22.81 1.03
CA THR A 220 25.27 -22.66 2.28
C THR A 220 24.98 -21.33 2.96
N GLN A 221 24.98 -21.35 4.29
CA GLN A 221 24.70 -20.15 5.09
C GLN A 221 25.82 -19.11 5.03
N ASN A 222 27.02 -19.46 4.56
CA ASN A 222 28.21 -18.62 4.70
C ASN A 222 29.04 -18.45 3.42
N THR A 223 28.68 -19.07 2.29
CA THR A 223 29.54 -19.07 1.09
C THR A 223 28.80 -18.79 -0.21
N SER A 224 27.48 -18.57 -0.19
CA SER A 224 26.74 -18.21 -1.40
C SER A 224 27.23 -16.87 -1.96
N VAL A 225 27.43 -16.82 -3.28
CA VAL A 225 27.65 -15.55 -3.98
C VAL A 225 26.30 -14.93 -4.28
N VAL A 226 26.11 -13.71 -3.79
CA VAL A 226 24.87 -12.95 -4.00
C VAL A 226 25.23 -11.63 -4.69
N LEU A 227 24.46 -11.29 -5.73
CA LEU A 227 24.54 -10.01 -6.43
C LEU A 227 23.27 -9.19 -6.15
N TYR A 228 23.47 -7.91 -5.89
CA TYR A 228 22.41 -6.97 -5.57
C TYR A 228 22.55 -5.72 -6.42
N ALA A 229 21.64 -5.54 -7.37
CA ALA A 229 21.52 -4.36 -8.22
C ALA A 229 20.63 -3.30 -7.56
N ALA A 230 21.13 -2.07 -7.48
CA ALA A 230 20.49 -0.96 -6.79
C ALA A 230 20.73 0.38 -7.52
N ASN A 231 20.02 1.41 -7.09
CA ASN A 231 20.18 2.76 -7.62
C ASN A 231 21.58 3.37 -7.41
N ASN A 232 22.39 2.82 -6.50
CA ASN A 232 23.73 3.30 -6.18
C ASN A 232 24.86 2.36 -6.63
N GLY A 233 24.55 1.23 -7.24
CA GLY A 233 25.54 0.29 -7.76
C GLY A 233 25.09 -1.16 -7.85
N LEU A 234 26.01 -1.99 -8.33
CA LEU A 234 25.95 -3.43 -8.19
C LEU A 234 26.86 -3.84 -7.03
N HIS A 235 26.28 -4.53 -6.07
CA HIS A 235 26.97 -4.99 -4.88
C HIS A 235 27.09 -6.51 -4.91
N ARG A 236 28.23 -7.02 -4.48
CA ARG A 236 28.55 -8.46 -4.47
C ARG A 236 28.89 -8.91 -3.05
N SER A 237 28.31 -9.99 -2.63
CA SER A 237 28.69 -10.75 -1.45
C SER A 237 29.22 -12.12 -1.85
N ILE A 238 30.21 -12.62 -1.11
CA ILE A 238 30.73 -13.99 -1.26
C ILE A 238 30.50 -14.84 0.00
N ASN A 239 29.74 -14.31 0.93
CA ASN A 239 29.49 -14.92 2.24
C ASN A 239 28.00 -14.78 2.61
N SER A 240 27.13 -15.07 1.64
CA SER A 240 25.67 -15.09 1.80
C SER A 240 25.09 -13.78 2.35
N GLY A 241 25.68 -12.63 1.99
CA GLY A 241 25.24 -11.31 2.41
C GLY A 241 25.80 -10.81 3.72
N SER A 242 26.76 -11.52 4.36
CA SER A 242 27.37 -11.05 5.60
C SER A 242 28.32 -9.87 5.41
N ALA A 243 28.92 -9.72 4.22
CA ALA A 243 29.67 -8.54 3.80
C ALA A 243 29.48 -8.28 2.31
N TRP A 244 29.61 -7.00 1.92
CA TRP A 244 29.34 -6.53 0.58
C TRP A 244 30.48 -5.68 0.03
N THR A 245 30.71 -5.77 -1.28
CA THR A 245 31.65 -4.95 -2.04
C THR A 245 30.93 -4.38 -3.25
N THR A 246 31.09 -3.08 -3.53
CA THR A 246 30.58 -2.50 -4.79
C THR A 246 31.50 -2.90 -5.93
N VAL A 247 30.96 -3.60 -6.92
CA VAL A 247 31.69 -4.12 -8.08
C VAL A 247 31.41 -3.33 -9.37
N LEU A 248 30.31 -2.58 -9.40
CA LEU A 248 29.99 -1.64 -10.49
C LEU A 248 29.26 -0.43 -9.88
N THR A 249 29.79 0.77 -10.11
CA THR A 249 29.22 2.01 -9.56
C THR A 249 28.17 2.63 -10.45
N GLY A 250 27.26 3.45 -9.88
CA GLY A 250 26.16 4.12 -10.57
C GLY A 250 24.89 3.27 -10.56
N PHE A 251 23.85 3.73 -11.22
CA PHE A 251 22.57 3.03 -11.24
C PHE A 251 22.67 1.72 -12.06
N VAL A 252 22.44 0.59 -11.39
CA VAL A 252 22.35 -0.73 -12.01
C VAL A 252 20.91 -1.23 -11.88
N SER A 253 20.22 -1.36 -13.00
CA SER A 253 18.79 -1.67 -13.04
C SER A 253 18.47 -3.15 -13.13
N ASP A 254 19.43 -3.99 -13.50
CA ASP A 254 19.23 -5.43 -13.59
C ASP A 254 20.57 -6.21 -13.53
N VAL A 255 20.49 -7.49 -13.12
CA VAL A 255 21.61 -8.43 -13.10
C VAL A 255 21.10 -9.86 -13.27
N GLU A 256 21.73 -10.65 -14.15
CA GLU A 256 21.35 -12.05 -14.42
C GLU A 256 22.58 -12.95 -14.54
N PHE A 257 22.53 -14.13 -13.90
CA PHE A 257 23.53 -15.20 -14.14
C PHE A 257 23.18 -15.96 -15.42
N ASP A 258 24.18 -16.32 -16.18
CA ASP A 258 23.97 -17.26 -17.27
C ASP A 258 23.53 -18.63 -16.71
N PRO A 259 22.42 -19.20 -17.19
CA PRO A 259 21.84 -20.40 -16.60
C PRO A 259 22.66 -21.67 -16.80
N ALA A 260 23.59 -21.69 -17.77
CA ALA A 260 24.50 -22.84 -18.05
C ALA A 260 25.86 -22.68 -17.35
N ASN A 261 26.27 -21.45 -17.04
CA ASN A 261 27.59 -21.17 -16.45
C ASN A 261 27.55 -19.90 -15.60
N ASP A 262 27.36 -20.03 -14.32
CA ASP A 262 27.25 -18.89 -13.38
C ASP A 262 28.56 -18.09 -13.18
N ASN A 263 29.68 -18.48 -13.78
CA ASN A 263 30.81 -17.57 -13.92
C ASN A 263 30.48 -16.40 -14.85
N ILE A 264 29.59 -16.61 -15.81
CA ILE A 264 29.12 -15.57 -16.71
C ILE A 264 27.93 -14.84 -16.05
N VAL A 265 28.06 -13.53 -15.96
CA VAL A 265 27.01 -12.67 -15.40
C VAL A 265 26.84 -11.45 -16.28
N TRP A 266 25.60 -11.04 -16.46
CA TRP A 266 25.23 -9.84 -17.19
C TRP A 266 24.66 -8.79 -16.22
N ALA A 267 25.02 -7.52 -16.42
CA ALA A 267 24.49 -6.41 -15.63
C ALA A 267 24.11 -5.25 -16.53
N ALA A 268 23.01 -4.59 -16.19
CA ALA A 268 22.49 -3.41 -16.90
C ALA A 268 22.75 -2.13 -16.11
N ARG A 269 23.52 -1.21 -16.67
CA ARG A 269 23.77 0.13 -16.12
C ARG A 269 23.08 1.19 -16.94
N ALA A 270 22.35 2.08 -16.28
CA ALA A 270 21.57 3.13 -16.93
C ALA A 270 21.69 4.48 -16.20
N ALA A 271 21.05 5.51 -16.74
CA ALA A 271 20.96 6.87 -16.19
C ALA A 271 22.28 7.56 -15.83
N ALA A 272 23.41 7.14 -16.46
CA ALA A 272 24.70 7.78 -16.33
C ALA A 272 24.94 8.73 -17.50
N GLY A 273 25.10 10.02 -17.23
CA GLY A 273 25.28 11.04 -18.26
C GLY A 273 26.64 11.03 -19.00
N ASN A 274 27.49 10.02 -18.81
CA ASN A 274 28.90 9.99 -19.23
C ASN A 274 29.29 8.86 -20.20
N GLY A 275 28.30 8.28 -20.91
CA GLY A 275 28.58 7.23 -21.91
C GLY A 275 28.92 5.85 -21.33
N THR A 276 28.71 5.65 -20.03
CA THR A 276 28.92 4.36 -19.35
C THR A 276 27.61 3.56 -19.17
N ASN A 277 26.53 3.97 -19.84
CA ASN A 277 25.29 3.21 -19.91
C ASN A 277 25.47 2.01 -20.84
N GLY A 278 24.84 0.90 -20.50
CA GLY A 278 24.86 -0.29 -21.34
C GLY A 278 24.84 -1.58 -20.58
N VAL A 279 25.17 -2.66 -21.30
CA VAL A 279 25.27 -4.01 -20.75
C VAL A 279 26.74 -4.34 -20.46
N TYR A 280 26.97 -4.83 -19.28
CA TYR A 280 28.26 -5.27 -18.76
C TYR A 280 28.25 -6.78 -18.62
N ARG A 281 29.41 -7.42 -18.83
CA ARG A 281 29.58 -8.85 -18.68
C ARG A 281 30.77 -9.14 -17.74
N SER A 282 30.53 -10.09 -16.84
CA SER A 282 31.55 -10.72 -15.99
C SER A 282 31.82 -12.16 -16.44
N THR A 283 33.01 -12.69 -16.14
CA THR A 283 33.40 -14.09 -16.34
C THR A 283 33.90 -14.74 -15.05
N ASP A 284 33.74 -14.06 -13.92
CA ASP A 284 34.23 -14.45 -12.61
C ASP A 284 33.18 -14.26 -11.49
N ARG A 285 31.92 -14.61 -11.83
CA ARG A 285 30.75 -14.48 -10.91
C ARG A 285 30.57 -13.05 -10.39
N GLY A 286 30.73 -12.08 -11.25
CA GLY A 286 30.48 -10.68 -10.90
C GLY A 286 31.59 -10.02 -10.09
N ALA A 287 32.81 -10.56 -10.02
CA ALA A 287 33.92 -9.89 -9.33
C ALA A 287 34.47 -8.74 -10.17
N THR A 288 34.66 -8.95 -11.48
CA THR A 288 35.13 -7.93 -12.43
C THR A 288 34.19 -7.80 -13.63
N TRP A 289 34.15 -6.62 -14.24
CA TRP A 289 33.17 -6.28 -15.26
C TRP A 289 33.79 -5.59 -16.47
N SER A 290 33.34 -5.96 -17.66
CA SER A 290 33.66 -5.29 -18.91
C SER A 290 32.37 -4.83 -19.59
N GLN A 291 32.33 -3.59 -20.08
CA GLN A 291 31.22 -3.13 -20.91
C GLN A 291 31.29 -3.81 -22.27
N VAL A 292 30.27 -4.57 -22.63
CA VAL A 292 30.18 -5.32 -23.89
C VAL A 292 29.22 -4.66 -24.89
N TYR A 293 28.33 -3.81 -24.38
CA TYR A 293 27.43 -3.03 -25.22
C TYR A 293 27.23 -1.64 -24.59
N SER A 294 27.46 -0.59 -25.39
CA SER A 294 27.25 0.80 -24.99
C SER A 294 25.96 1.33 -25.58
N THR A 295 25.10 1.87 -24.72
CA THR A 295 23.87 2.55 -25.10
C THR A 295 24.07 4.06 -25.18
N GLY A 296 23.04 4.80 -25.62
CA GLY A 296 23.04 6.26 -25.56
C GLY A 296 23.01 6.80 -24.11
N THR A 297 23.37 8.07 -23.95
CA THR A 297 23.40 8.74 -22.65
C THR A 297 22.01 9.00 -22.07
N THR A 298 20.96 8.92 -22.89
CA THR A 298 19.55 9.18 -22.52
C THR A 298 18.82 7.95 -21.99
N VAL A 299 19.46 6.77 -21.96
CA VAL A 299 18.83 5.54 -21.44
C VAL A 299 18.61 5.66 -19.94
N GLN A 300 17.35 5.50 -19.53
CA GLN A 300 16.90 5.67 -18.14
C GLN A 300 16.84 4.35 -17.36
N ARG A 301 16.53 3.24 -18.05
CA ARG A 301 16.40 1.89 -17.49
C ARG A 301 16.73 0.84 -18.56
N ILE A 302 17.29 -0.29 -18.13
CA ILE A 302 17.50 -1.47 -18.98
C ILE A 302 17.06 -2.69 -18.16
N SER A 303 16.24 -3.58 -18.75
CA SER A 303 15.95 -4.90 -18.18
C SER A 303 16.58 -5.99 -19.01
N LEU A 304 17.04 -7.05 -18.34
CA LEU A 304 17.77 -8.18 -18.92
C LEU A 304 16.96 -9.46 -18.80
N ALA A 305 17.15 -10.37 -19.76
CA ALA A 305 16.69 -11.75 -19.67
C ALA A 305 17.70 -12.71 -20.31
N VAL A 306 17.76 -13.93 -19.78
CA VAL A 306 18.62 -15.02 -20.26
C VAL A 306 17.79 -16.29 -20.48
N SER A 307 18.26 -17.20 -21.34
CA SER A 307 17.59 -18.49 -21.56
C SER A 307 18.56 -19.65 -21.53
N PRO A 308 18.22 -20.77 -20.87
CA PRO A 308 19.05 -22.00 -20.90
C PRO A 308 19.26 -22.57 -22.29
N THR A 309 18.35 -22.31 -23.23
CA THR A 309 18.44 -22.80 -24.61
C THR A 309 19.46 -22.04 -25.47
N THR A 310 19.89 -20.86 -24.99
CA THR A 310 20.91 -20.04 -25.65
C THR A 310 21.92 -19.53 -24.63
N PRO A 311 22.77 -20.41 -24.08
CA PRO A 311 23.76 -20.02 -23.09
C PRO A 311 24.71 -18.96 -23.63
N ASN A 312 25.23 -18.10 -22.74
CA ASN A 312 26.09 -16.96 -23.05
C ASN A 312 25.44 -15.92 -23.99
N SER A 313 24.12 -15.83 -23.97
CA SER A 313 23.32 -14.78 -24.65
C SER A 313 22.45 -14.04 -23.67
N VAL A 314 22.22 -12.75 -23.93
CA VAL A 314 21.32 -11.92 -23.12
C VAL A 314 20.45 -11.03 -24.02
N TRP A 315 19.16 -10.94 -23.69
CA TRP A 315 18.26 -9.94 -24.23
C TRP A 315 18.27 -8.71 -23.31
N ALA A 316 18.22 -7.53 -23.90
CA ALA A 316 18.15 -6.27 -23.16
C ALA A 316 17.12 -5.35 -23.80
N VAL A 317 16.19 -4.85 -23.01
CA VAL A 317 15.23 -3.83 -23.41
C VAL A 317 15.66 -2.47 -22.83
N GLU A 318 15.74 -1.45 -23.68
CA GLU A 318 16.15 -0.10 -23.32
C GLU A 318 14.97 0.84 -23.24
N VAL A 319 14.99 1.71 -22.22
CA VAL A 319 13.98 2.75 -21.99
C VAL A 319 14.61 4.13 -22.14
N VAL A 320 14.03 4.95 -23.04
CA VAL A 320 14.38 6.36 -23.28
C VAL A 320 13.13 7.20 -23.20
N SER A 321 13.20 8.33 -22.49
CA SER A 321 12.03 9.21 -22.27
C SER A 321 10.80 8.44 -21.74
N ALA A 322 11.06 7.55 -20.79
CA ALA A 322 10.10 6.65 -20.17
C ALA A 322 9.37 5.69 -21.15
N ARG A 323 9.82 5.58 -22.40
CA ARG A 323 9.26 4.68 -23.41
C ARG A 323 10.27 3.60 -23.79
N MET A 324 9.79 2.45 -24.24
CA MET A 324 10.65 1.45 -24.85
C MET A 324 11.31 2.05 -26.10
N ASP A 325 12.65 2.01 -26.15
CA ASP A 325 13.41 2.46 -27.31
C ASP A 325 13.69 1.28 -28.27
N LYS A 326 14.31 0.22 -27.75
CA LYS A 326 14.63 -0.98 -28.53
C LYS A 326 14.84 -2.19 -27.65
N LEU A 327 14.68 -3.37 -28.27
CA LEU A 327 15.12 -4.64 -27.74
C LEU A 327 16.35 -5.08 -28.52
N VAL A 328 17.39 -5.50 -27.83
CA VAL A 328 18.62 -6.04 -28.42
C VAL A 328 18.90 -7.43 -27.87
N ARG A 329 19.55 -8.27 -28.66
CA ARG A 329 20.15 -9.52 -28.22
C ARG A 329 21.65 -9.45 -28.41
N LEU A 330 22.38 -9.87 -27.40
CA LEU A 330 23.84 -9.97 -27.38
C LEU A 330 24.24 -11.44 -27.27
N ASP A 331 25.04 -11.93 -28.21
CA ASP A 331 25.51 -13.30 -28.22
C ASP A 331 27.03 -13.35 -27.98
N GLY A 332 27.45 -13.96 -26.86
CA GLY A 332 28.86 -14.15 -26.54
C GLY A 332 29.66 -12.90 -26.17
N VAL A 333 30.93 -12.91 -26.36
CA VAL A 333 31.89 -11.87 -25.96
C VAL A 333 32.03 -10.78 -27.01
N SER A 334 31.73 -11.06 -28.24
CA SER A 334 31.92 -10.18 -29.42
C SER A 334 30.57 -9.57 -29.79
N ALA A 335 30.12 -8.66 -28.94
CA ALA A 335 28.76 -8.18 -29.04
C ALA A 335 28.59 -7.10 -30.14
N THR A 336 28.44 -7.54 -31.37
CA THR A 336 27.61 -6.76 -32.29
C THR A 336 26.16 -7.07 -31.90
N PRO A 337 25.43 -6.12 -31.32
CA PRO A 337 24.06 -6.37 -30.89
C PRO A 337 23.16 -6.65 -32.10
N THR A 338 22.39 -7.71 -32.03
CA THR A 338 21.26 -7.88 -32.95
C THR A 338 20.13 -6.98 -32.43
N VAL A 339 19.88 -5.92 -33.15
CA VAL A 339 18.74 -5.02 -32.84
C VAL A 339 17.47 -5.72 -33.33
N LEU A 340 16.64 -6.09 -32.39
CA LEU A 340 15.32 -6.62 -32.64
C LEU A 340 14.37 -5.42 -32.60
N THR A 341 13.92 -4.97 -33.78
CA THR A 341 12.95 -3.87 -33.82
C THR A 341 11.61 -4.44 -33.37
N ALA A 342 11.29 -4.24 -32.10
CA ALA A 342 10.01 -4.67 -31.56
C ALA A 342 8.86 -3.94 -32.25
N GLN A 343 8.25 -4.57 -33.23
CA GLN A 343 7.01 -4.11 -33.83
C GLN A 343 5.86 -4.93 -33.26
N GLY A 344 5.08 -4.33 -32.40
CA GLY A 344 3.84 -4.90 -31.88
C GLY A 344 2.62 -4.28 -32.53
N VAL A 345 1.52 -4.99 -32.55
CA VAL A 345 0.21 -4.46 -33.01
C VAL A 345 -0.69 -4.33 -31.79
N TYR A 346 -1.01 -3.10 -31.41
CA TYR A 346 -2.05 -2.78 -30.43
C TYR A 346 -3.07 -1.88 -31.08
N GLY A 347 -4.35 -2.25 -31.01
CA GLY A 347 -5.45 -1.47 -31.59
C GLY A 347 -5.31 -1.18 -33.09
N GLY A 348 -4.60 -2.03 -33.84
CA GLY A 348 -4.34 -1.85 -35.27
C GLY A 348 -3.18 -0.89 -35.61
N GLN A 349 -2.43 -0.40 -34.60
CA GLN A 349 -1.26 0.43 -34.76
C GLN A 349 0.05 -0.39 -34.53
N PRO A 350 1.06 -0.25 -35.40
CA PRO A 350 2.30 -1.01 -35.32
C PRO A 350 3.26 -0.37 -34.30
N ARG A 351 3.05 -0.59 -33.01
CA ARG A 351 4.06 -0.32 -31.95
C ARG A 351 3.70 -1.00 -30.64
N LEU A 352 4.71 -1.34 -29.86
CA LEU A 352 4.57 -1.70 -28.47
C LEU A 352 4.28 -0.43 -27.67
N ASP A 353 3.15 -0.36 -27.04
CA ASP A 353 2.78 0.79 -26.22
C ASP A 353 3.05 0.48 -24.74
N PHE A 354 4.18 0.98 -24.24
CA PHE A 354 4.50 1.01 -22.81
C PHE A 354 4.03 2.32 -22.17
N GLY A 355 3.28 3.13 -22.90
CA GLY A 355 2.98 4.48 -22.47
C GLY A 355 4.26 5.29 -22.19
N THR A 356 4.23 6.14 -21.18
CA THR A 356 5.39 6.86 -20.62
C THR A 356 5.83 6.26 -19.27
N GLN A 357 5.65 4.95 -19.07
CA GLN A 357 5.85 4.27 -17.79
C GLN A 357 7.04 3.30 -17.77
N GLY A 358 7.85 3.17 -18.81
CA GLY A 358 8.92 2.18 -18.88
C GLY A 358 10.00 2.31 -17.79
N THR A 359 10.06 3.44 -17.06
CA THR A 359 10.86 3.57 -15.85
C THR A 359 10.16 3.01 -14.61
N TYR A 360 8.85 2.89 -14.64
CA TYR A 360 7.99 2.40 -13.57
C TYR A 360 7.72 0.90 -13.68
N ASP A 361 7.11 0.47 -14.77
CA ASP A 361 6.77 -0.90 -15.09
C ASP A 361 7.62 -1.41 -16.27
N LEU A 362 8.41 -2.43 -16.06
CA LEU A 362 9.25 -3.03 -17.08
C LEU A 362 9.61 -4.45 -16.69
N VAL A 363 9.24 -5.39 -17.53
CA VAL A 363 9.56 -6.82 -17.41
C VAL A 363 10.08 -7.33 -18.74
N LEU A 364 11.15 -8.10 -18.70
CA LEU A 364 11.65 -8.87 -19.85
C LEU A 364 11.96 -10.28 -19.37
N GLU A 365 11.39 -11.28 -20.04
CA GLU A 365 11.67 -12.69 -19.79
C GLU A 365 11.75 -13.46 -21.10
N VAL A 366 12.58 -14.49 -21.13
CA VAL A 366 12.70 -15.43 -22.25
C VAL A 366 12.33 -16.82 -21.77
N ASP A 367 11.48 -17.51 -22.53
CA ASP A 367 11.04 -18.85 -22.17
C ASP A 367 12.26 -19.79 -22.01
N PRO A 368 12.35 -20.50 -20.88
CA PRO A 368 13.51 -21.34 -20.58
C PRO A 368 13.65 -22.59 -21.49
N GLN A 369 12.62 -22.91 -22.29
CA GLN A 369 12.65 -24.03 -23.24
C GLN A 369 12.60 -23.60 -24.71
N ASP A 370 12.33 -22.31 -25.01
CA ASP A 370 12.23 -21.77 -26.35
C ASP A 370 12.66 -20.30 -26.40
N ALA A 371 13.90 -20.07 -26.83
CA ALA A 371 14.45 -18.73 -26.95
C ALA A 371 13.75 -17.83 -27.99
N ASN A 372 12.84 -18.37 -28.82
CA ASN A 372 12.00 -17.57 -29.70
C ASN A 372 10.79 -16.99 -28.99
N THR A 373 10.42 -17.55 -27.84
CA THR A 373 9.34 -17.01 -27.02
C THR A 373 9.89 -15.98 -26.02
N VAL A 374 9.60 -14.70 -26.27
CA VAL A 374 10.03 -13.55 -25.46
C VAL A 374 8.79 -12.87 -24.92
N ILE A 375 8.78 -12.56 -23.62
CA ILE A 375 7.73 -11.80 -22.95
C ILE A 375 8.26 -10.44 -22.56
N LEU A 376 7.49 -9.41 -22.90
CA LEU A 376 7.70 -8.03 -22.49
C LEU A 376 6.47 -7.56 -21.70
N GLY A 377 6.72 -6.98 -20.53
CA GLY A 377 5.69 -6.35 -19.71
C GLY A 377 6.00 -4.86 -19.47
N GLY A 378 4.99 -4.09 -19.48
CA GLY A 378 4.91 -2.68 -19.17
C GLY A 378 3.46 -2.39 -18.79
N SER A 379 2.85 -1.30 -19.28
CA SER A 379 1.41 -1.06 -19.11
C SER A 379 0.54 -2.23 -19.64
N ARG A 380 1.06 -2.98 -20.60
CA ARG A 380 0.45 -4.22 -21.12
C ARG A 380 1.49 -5.34 -21.16
N MET A 381 1.03 -6.58 -21.29
CA MET A 381 1.89 -7.72 -21.49
C MET A 381 1.86 -8.17 -22.94
N TYR A 382 3.04 -8.39 -23.51
CA TYR A 382 3.25 -8.78 -24.89
C TYR A 382 4.08 -10.06 -24.98
N ARG A 383 3.80 -10.89 -25.98
CA ARG A 383 4.56 -12.10 -26.28
C ARG A 383 5.01 -12.13 -27.73
N SER A 384 6.28 -12.37 -27.94
CA SER A 384 6.90 -12.78 -29.21
C SER A 384 6.95 -14.30 -29.30
N ARG A 385 6.94 -14.83 -30.52
CA ARG A 385 7.24 -16.24 -30.85
C ARG A 385 8.29 -16.37 -31.96
N ASP A 386 8.94 -15.28 -32.30
CA ASP A 386 9.94 -15.17 -33.38
C ASP A 386 11.24 -14.51 -32.88
N GLY A 387 11.58 -14.70 -31.62
CA GLY A 387 12.81 -14.19 -31.00
C GLY A 387 12.81 -12.70 -30.68
N GLY A 388 11.63 -12.05 -30.65
CA GLY A 388 11.49 -10.62 -30.35
C GLY A 388 11.36 -9.72 -31.58
N GLN A 389 11.09 -10.30 -32.78
CA GLN A 389 10.89 -9.50 -33.99
C GLN A 389 9.47 -8.96 -34.10
N SER A 390 8.47 -9.73 -33.64
CA SER A 390 7.09 -9.29 -33.58
C SER A 390 6.43 -9.69 -32.25
N PHE A 391 5.43 -8.92 -31.83
CA PHE A 391 4.74 -9.13 -30.55
C PHE A 391 3.23 -9.07 -30.69
N SER A 392 2.54 -9.86 -29.88
CA SER A 392 1.09 -9.80 -29.70
C SER A 392 0.76 -9.58 -28.22
N VAL A 393 -0.32 -8.85 -27.95
CA VAL A 393 -0.84 -8.65 -26.58
C VAL A 393 -1.30 -9.99 -26.02
N ILE A 394 -0.94 -10.26 -24.77
CA ILE A 394 -1.48 -11.36 -23.97
C ILE A 394 -2.06 -10.80 -22.67
N ALA A 395 -2.87 -11.60 -21.95
CA ALA A 395 -3.45 -11.18 -20.67
C ALA A 395 -4.25 -9.85 -20.75
N TYR A 396 -4.97 -9.63 -21.85
CA TYR A 396 -5.65 -8.38 -22.19
C TYR A 396 -6.72 -7.97 -21.15
N ASP A 397 -7.37 -8.91 -20.53
CA ASP A 397 -8.44 -8.78 -19.55
C ASP A 397 -7.97 -8.71 -18.10
N LEU A 398 -6.64 -8.67 -17.87
CA LEU A 398 -6.06 -8.46 -16.56
C LEU A 398 -5.69 -6.98 -16.33
N HIS A 399 -5.42 -6.64 -15.07
CA HIS A 399 -4.94 -5.33 -14.70
C HIS A 399 -3.63 -4.97 -15.43
N VAL A 400 -3.45 -3.69 -15.67
CA VAL A 400 -2.26 -3.14 -16.34
C VAL A 400 -1.07 -3.01 -15.38
N ASP A 401 0.07 -2.49 -15.89
CA ASP A 401 1.24 -2.06 -15.14
C ASP A 401 1.99 -3.25 -14.50
N TRP A 402 2.67 -4.03 -15.35
CA TRP A 402 3.37 -5.26 -14.98
C TRP A 402 4.78 -4.99 -14.46
N HIS A 403 5.09 -5.49 -13.27
CA HIS A 403 6.35 -5.25 -12.56
C HIS A 403 7.22 -6.49 -12.38
N ALA A 404 6.61 -7.66 -12.37
CA ALA A 404 7.31 -8.92 -12.17
C ALA A 404 6.68 -10.03 -13.00
N PHE A 405 7.55 -10.97 -13.43
CA PHE A 405 7.17 -12.12 -14.18
C PHE A 405 8.25 -13.20 -14.00
N GLU A 406 7.85 -14.42 -13.68
CA GLU A 406 8.78 -15.52 -13.45
C GLU A 406 8.20 -16.83 -13.99
N TYR A 407 8.99 -17.57 -14.75
CA TYR A 407 8.73 -18.97 -15.07
C TYR A 407 9.11 -19.85 -13.87
N ALA A 408 8.27 -20.83 -13.52
CA ALA A 408 8.63 -21.76 -12.46
C ALA A 408 9.82 -22.63 -12.90
N PRO A 409 10.93 -22.66 -12.14
CA PRO A 409 12.15 -23.39 -12.58
C PRO A 409 11.93 -24.88 -12.78
N SER A 410 11.01 -25.51 -12.05
CA SER A 410 10.70 -26.94 -12.13
C SER A 410 9.58 -27.28 -13.14
N ASP A 411 8.79 -26.31 -13.57
CA ASP A 411 7.71 -26.49 -14.55
C ASP A 411 7.45 -25.20 -15.36
N PRO A 412 8.05 -25.02 -16.52
CA PRO A 412 7.88 -23.84 -17.36
C PRO A 412 6.46 -23.60 -17.90
N ASN A 413 5.51 -24.54 -17.70
CA ASN A 413 4.10 -24.27 -18.00
C ASN A 413 3.50 -23.33 -16.96
N VAL A 414 4.07 -23.29 -15.75
CA VAL A 414 3.63 -22.41 -14.67
C VAL A 414 4.40 -21.10 -14.74
N ILE A 415 3.64 -20.03 -14.82
CA ILE A 415 4.15 -18.66 -14.82
C ILE A 415 3.40 -17.88 -13.76
N VAL A 416 4.11 -17.07 -12.99
CA VAL A 416 3.48 -16.16 -12.04
C VAL A 416 3.93 -14.73 -12.34
N GLY A 417 2.97 -13.82 -12.41
CA GLY A 417 3.22 -12.41 -12.64
C GLY A 417 2.61 -11.51 -11.57
N GLY A 418 3.22 -10.34 -11.40
CA GLY A 418 2.77 -9.28 -10.49
C GLY A 418 2.58 -7.97 -11.23
N CYS A 419 1.42 -7.34 -11.01
CA CYS A 419 1.02 -6.04 -11.58
C CYS A 419 0.38 -5.15 -10.49
N ASP A 420 -0.13 -3.98 -10.88
CA ASP A 420 -0.84 -3.09 -9.96
C ASP A 420 -2.19 -3.64 -9.47
N GLY A 421 -2.70 -4.67 -10.13
CA GLY A 421 -3.87 -5.47 -9.71
C GLY A 421 -3.54 -6.74 -8.92
N GLY A 422 -2.26 -7.00 -8.59
CA GLY A 422 -1.90 -8.13 -7.72
C GLY A 422 -1.17 -9.27 -8.42
N VAL A 423 -1.43 -10.50 -7.96
CA VAL A 423 -0.79 -11.74 -8.43
C VAL A 423 -1.70 -12.46 -9.42
N HIS A 424 -1.13 -12.82 -10.56
CA HIS A 424 -1.79 -13.65 -11.59
C HIS A 424 -0.90 -14.83 -11.96
N ALA A 425 -1.52 -15.97 -12.27
CA ALA A 425 -0.78 -17.16 -12.68
C ALA A 425 -1.34 -17.75 -13.96
N SER A 426 -0.46 -18.31 -14.77
CA SER A 426 -0.77 -19.17 -15.91
C SER A 426 -0.23 -20.57 -15.64
N TYR A 427 -0.93 -21.59 -16.15
CA TYR A 427 -0.53 -23.01 -16.08
C TYR A 427 -0.39 -23.65 -17.48
N ASP A 428 -0.38 -22.81 -18.49
CA ASP A 428 -0.33 -23.20 -19.91
C ASP A 428 0.61 -22.30 -20.74
N ARG A 429 1.72 -21.88 -20.12
CA ARG A 429 2.75 -21.03 -20.73
C ARG A 429 2.21 -19.66 -21.18
N GLY A 430 1.32 -19.07 -20.42
CA GLY A 430 0.77 -17.73 -20.67
C GLY A 430 -0.32 -17.67 -21.73
N ASN A 431 -0.95 -18.79 -22.08
CA ASN A 431 -2.10 -18.78 -23.00
C ASN A 431 -3.40 -18.40 -22.28
N SER A 432 -3.56 -18.78 -21.01
CA SER A 432 -4.63 -18.35 -20.15
C SER A 432 -4.11 -17.94 -18.76
N TRP A 433 -4.86 -17.09 -18.06
CA TRP A 433 -4.45 -16.52 -16.79
C TRP A 433 -5.56 -16.60 -15.76
N VAL A 434 -5.19 -16.77 -14.50
CA VAL A 434 -6.10 -16.76 -13.36
C VAL A 434 -5.56 -15.85 -12.25
N SER A 435 -6.45 -15.11 -11.60
CA SER A 435 -6.12 -14.31 -10.43
C SER A 435 -5.75 -15.19 -9.23
N ARG A 436 -4.78 -14.74 -8.44
CA ARG A 436 -4.32 -15.39 -7.21
C ARG A 436 -4.34 -14.42 -6.02
N ASN A 437 -5.32 -13.55 -5.98
CA ASN A 437 -5.45 -12.46 -5.00
C ASN A 437 -6.29 -12.80 -3.76
N THR A 438 -6.72 -14.05 -3.60
CA THR A 438 -7.49 -14.47 -2.42
C THR A 438 -6.68 -14.29 -1.14
N ASN A 439 -7.25 -13.58 -0.16
CA ASN A 439 -6.69 -13.25 1.16
C ASN A 439 -5.34 -12.49 1.17
N ILE A 440 -4.87 -11.97 0.05
CA ILE A 440 -3.73 -11.05 0.04
C ILE A 440 -4.22 -9.61 0.27
N ALA A 441 -3.75 -8.95 1.32
CA ALA A 441 -4.16 -7.59 1.67
C ALA A 441 -2.98 -6.63 1.46
N VAL A 442 -2.83 -6.14 0.22
CA VAL A 442 -1.71 -5.28 -0.19
C VAL A 442 -2.18 -3.99 -0.88
N THR A 443 -3.46 -3.67 -0.77
CA THR A 443 -4.03 -2.44 -1.32
C THR A 443 -3.44 -1.20 -0.66
N GLN A 444 -3.24 -0.16 -1.47
CA GLN A 444 -2.68 1.12 -1.07
C GLN A 444 -3.80 2.15 -0.96
N PHE A 445 -4.38 2.30 0.23
CA PHE A 445 -5.40 3.30 0.49
C PHE A 445 -4.80 4.70 0.58
N TYR A 446 -5.55 5.66 0.11
CA TYR A 446 -5.34 7.09 0.28
C TYR A 446 -6.13 7.63 1.49
N PRO A 447 -5.92 8.90 1.90
CA PRO A 447 -6.80 9.59 2.84
C PRO A 447 -8.23 9.73 2.30
N GLY A 448 -9.20 9.86 3.20
CA GLY A 448 -10.61 10.05 2.88
C GLY A 448 -11.40 8.75 2.84
N ILE A 449 -11.08 7.80 3.75
CA ILE A 449 -11.99 6.67 3.99
C ILE A 449 -13.28 7.15 4.66
N ALA A 450 -14.38 6.50 4.31
CA ALA A 450 -15.67 6.73 4.97
C ALA A 450 -16.20 5.41 5.53
N VAL A 451 -16.70 5.44 6.77
CA VAL A 451 -17.35 4.31 7.42
C VAL A 451 -18.85 4.52 7.46
N HIS A 452 -19.61 3.47 7.25
CA HIS A 452 -21.07 3.53 7.34
C HIS A 452 -21.49 3.90 8.76
N PRO A 453 -22.49 4.77 8.95
CA PRO A 453 -22.85 5.25 10.30
C PRO A 453 -23.23 4.16 11.30
N THR A 454 -23.84 3.06 10.83
CA THR A 454 -24.44 2.03 11.70
C THR A 454 -24.08 0.58 11.33
N ILE A 455 -23.66 0.30 10.09
CA ILE A 455 -23.32 -1.06 9.66
C ILE A 455 -21.82 -1.30 9.92
N PRO A 456 -21.47 -2.29 10.77
CA PRO A 456 -20.06 -2.62 11.04
C PRO A 456 -19.32 -3.01 9.76
N ASP A 457 -18.06 -2.63 9.69
CA ASP A 457 -17.12 -2.97 8.61
C ASP A 457 -17.60 -2.61 7.19
N PHE A 458 -18.67 -1.80 7.07
CA PHE A 458 -19.05 -1.24 5.78
C PHE A 458 -18.30 0.05 5.55
N ILE A 459 -17.34 0.02 4.61
CA ILE A 459 -16.35 1.06 4.39
C ILE A 459 -16.30 1.39 2.89
N ALA A 460 -16.07 2.65 2.57
CA ALA A 460 -15.68 3.12 1.25
C ALA A 460 -14.32 3.84 1.34
N GLY A 461 -13.47 3.64 0.34
CA GLY A 461 -12.14 4.28 0.33
C GLY A 461 -11.52 4.32 -1.06
N GLY A 462 -10.70 5.33 -1.33
CA GLY A 462 -9.94 5.48 -2.56
C GLY A 462 -8.58 4.80 -2.48
N LEU A 463 -8.17 4.18 -3.58
CA LEU A 463 -6.93 3.41 -3.68
C LEU A 463 -6.06 3.91 -4.83
N GLN A 464 -4.77 3.71 -4.68
CA GLN A 464 -3.85 3.85 -5.78
C GLN A 464 -4.13 2.81 -6.86
N ASP A 465 -4.23 3.25 -8.12
CA ASP A 465 -4.37 2.46 -9.36
C ASP A 465 -5.60 1.53 -9.41
N ASN A 466 -6.40 1.48 -8.32
CA ASN A 466 -7.50 0.53 -8.13
C ASN A 466 -8.84 1.22 -7.81
N SER A 467 -9.02 2.47 -8.24
CA SER A 467 -10.26 3.23 -8.08
C SER A 467 -10.65 3.47 -6.60
N SER A 468 -11.89 3.87 -6.35
CA SER A 468 -12.51 3.81 -5.03
C SER A 468 -13.31 2.53 -4.89
N LEU A 469 -13.11 1.84 -3.78
CA LEU A 469 -13.82 0.61 -3.43
C LEU A 469 -14.82 0.87 -2.30
N TRP A 470 -15.84 0.01 -2.24
CA TRP A 470 -16.68 -0.16 -1.07
C TRP A 470 -16.88 -1.65 -0.77
N GLY A 471 -17.07 -1.99 0.50
CA GLY A 471 -17.20 -3.39 0.88
C GLY A 471 -17.52 -3.59 2.35
N PHE A 472 -17.58 -4.87 2.76
CA PHE A 472 -17.95 -5.33 4.08
C PHE A 472 -16.85 -6.22 4.68
N GLY A 473 -15.91 -5.64 5.39
CA GLY A 473 -14.90 -6.38 6.13
C GLY A 473 -14.14 -7.39 5.27
N SER A 474 -14.03 -8.62 5.73
CA SER A 474 -13.40 -9.73 4.97
C SER A 474 -14.27 -10.31 3.84
N GLY A 475 -15.45 -9.78 3.64
CA GLY A 475 -16.39 -10.24 2.63
C GLY A 475 -16.21 -9.62 1.26
N PHE A 476 -17.31 -9.16 0.68
CA PHE A 476 -17.37 -8.61 -0.66
C PHE A 476 -16.80 -7.18 -0.74
N TRP A 477 -15.92 -6.95 -1.72
CA TRP A 477 -15.43 -5.63 -2.11
C TRP A 477 -15.59 -5.41 -3.60
N THR A 478 -15.98 -4.21 -4.00
CA THR A 478 -16.17 -3.84 -5.41
C THR A 478 -15.93 -2.35 -5.65
N MET A 479 -15.73 -1.98 -6.92
CA MET A 479 -15.54 -0.59 -7.32
C MET A 479 -16.80 0.24 -7.13
N SER A 480 -16.65 1.44 -6.58
CA SER A 480 -17.72 2.44 -6.47
C SER A 480 -17.90 3.26 -7.76
N ALA A 481 -16.83 3.49 -8.50
CA ALA A 481 -16.84 4.16 -9.79
C ALA A 481 -15.58 3.79 -10.57
N PRO A 482 -15.63 3.56 -11.89
CA PRO A 482 -14.44 3.31 -12.70
C PRO A 482 -13.55 4.56 -12.75
N SER A 483 -12.33 4.45 -12.24
CA SER A 483 -11.32 5.52 -12.32
C SER A 483 -9.92 4.92 -12.16
N GLY A 484 -8.86 5.66 -12.40
CA GLY A 484 -7.50 5.29 -12.04
C GLY A 484 -7.33 5.30 -10.51
N ASP A 485 -6.74 6.37 -9.99
CA ASP A 485 -6.65 6.57 -8.54
C ASP A 485 -7.99 7.02 -7.97
N GLY A 486 -8.45 6.33 -6.92
CA GLY A 486 -9.61 6.72 -6.13
C GLY A 486 -9.26 7.81 -5.12
N GLY A 487 -10.26 8.52 -4.63
CA GLY A 487 -10.09 9.64 -3.71
C GLY A 487 -10.98 9.57 -2.48
N TRP A 488 -11.42 10.75 -2.03
CA TRP A 488 -12.22 10.93 -0.83
C TRP A 488 -13.62 10.35 -0.98
N ASN A 489 -14.15 9.81 0.13
CA ASN A 489 -15.48 9.22 0.21
C ASN A 489 -16.27 9.87 1.36
N ALA A 490 -17.61 9.92 1.23
CA ALA A 490 -18.47 10.42 2.29
C ALA A 490 -19.84 9.74 2.25
N PHE A 491 -20.27 9.10 3.34
CA PHE A 491 -21.61 8.57 3.49
C PHE A 491 -22.62 9.68 3.83
N SER A 492 -23.84 9.56 3.27
CA SER A 492 -24.94 10.41 3.68
C SER A 492 -25.31 10.17 5.14
N PRO A 493 -25.40 11.21 5.98
CA PRO A 493 -25.79 11.05 7.38
C PRO A 493 -27.26 10.64 7.56
N THR A 494 -28.12 10.89 6.54
CA THR A 494 -29.56 10.61 6.62
C THR A 494 -30.01 9.42 5.77
N ASN A 495 -29.21 9.02 4.76
CA ASN A 495 -29.51 7.89 3.92
C ASN A 495 -28.25 7.04 3.72
N SER A 496 -28.06 6.06 4.55
CA SER A 496 -26.89 5.20 4.58
C SER A 496 -26.68 4.31 3.33
N ASN A 497 -27.68 4.27 2.43
CA ASN A 497 -27.50 3.63 1.11
C ASN A 497 -26.89 4.58 0.07
N VAL A 498 -26.60 5.82 0.43
CA VAL A 498 -26.00 6.83 -0.46
C VAL A 498 -24.66 7.26 0.08
N PHE A 499 -23.67 7.31 -0.80
CA PHE A 499 -22.38 7.91 -0.52
C PHE A 499 -21.80 8.57 -1.79
N TRP A 500 -20.83 9.42 -1.60
CA TRP A 500 -20.11 10.07 -2.69
C TRP A 500 -18.67 9.58 -2.68
N THR A 501 -18.09 9.49 -3.88
CA THR A 501 -16.68 9.14 -4.09
C THR A 501 -16.06 10.09 -5.09
N THR A 502 -14.77 10.37 -4.93
CA THR A 502 -13.99 11.19 -5.87
C THR A 502 -12.88 10.36 -6.52
N SER A 503 -12.26 10.91 -7.55
CA SER A 503 -11.00 10.42 -8.09
C SER A 503 -10.00 11.56 -8.26
N TYR A 504 -8.74 11.22 -8.59
CA TYR A 504 -7.70 12.21 -8.78
C TYR A 504 -8.02 13.18 -9.94
N GLY A 505 -7.47 14.36 -9.88
CA GLY A 505 -7.32 15.28 -11.02
C GLY A 505 -8.49 16.25 -11.25
N THR A 506 -9.65 15.85 -11.66
CA THR A 506 -10.60 16.72 -12.36
C THR A 506 -11.86 17.17 -11.62
N GLY A 507 -11.95 16.94 -10.29
CA GLY A 507 -13.23 17.17 -9.58
C GLY A 507 -14.29 16.15 -10.01
N PHE A 508 -13.86 14.97 -10.40
CA PHE A 508 -14.74 13.84 -10.70
C PHE A 508 -15.39 13.36 -9.40
N ILE A 509 -16.66 13.60 -9.26
CA ILE A 509 -17.45 13.24 -8.08
C ILE A 509 -18.61 12.37 -8.55
N VAL A 510 -18.75 11.20 -7.95
CA VAL A 510 -19.83 10.27 -8.26
C VAL A 510 -20.70 10.07 -7.01
N ARG A 511 -21.99 10.27 -7.15
CA ARG A 511 -22.99 9.86 -6.17
C ARG A 511 -23.34 8.41 -6.41
N VAL A 512 -23.09 7.59 -5.43
CA VAL A 512 -23.37 6.16 -5.45
C VAL A 512 -24.64 5.87 -4.64
N THR A 513 -25.55 5.11 -5.23
CA THR A 513 -26.78 4.64 -4.53
C THR A 513 -26.77 3.12 -4.53
N ARG A 514 -26.75 2.53 -3.35
CA ARG A 514 -26.75 1.09 -3.15
C ARG A 514 -28.17 0.54 -3.07
N ASN A 515 -28.41 -0.60 -3.69
CA ASN A 515 -29.61 -1.37 -3.41
C ASN A 515 -29.55 -1.91 -1.96
N PRO A 516 -30.59 -1.70 -1.12
CA PRO A 516 -30.60 -2.17 0.27
C PRO A 516 -30.35 -3.67 0.46
N LEU A 517 -30.69 -4.48 -0.53
CA LEU A 517 -30.61 -5.96 -0.48
C LEU A 517 -29.43 -6.54 -1.26
N GLY A 518 -28.61 -5.72 -1.90
CA GLY A 518 -27.65 -6.25 -2.86
C GLY A 518 -26.35 -5.50 -3.06
N THR A 519 -25.56 -6.11 -3.92
CA THR A 519 -24.27 -5.64 -4.40
C THR A 519 -24.38 -4.69 -5.61
N SER A 520 -25.60 -4.45 -6.12
CA SER A 520 -25.83 -3.54 -7.25
C SER A 520 -25.87 -2.09 -6.77
N ILE A 521 -25.21 -1.23 -7.54
CA ILE A 521 -25.16 0.21 -7.28
C ILE A 521 -25.65 1.00 -8.51
N GLY A 522 -26.37 2.08 -8.24
CA GLY A 522 -26.60 3.14 -9.22
C GLY A 522 -25.52 4.22 -9.06
N GLN A 523 -24.92 4.66 -10.16
CA GLN A 523 -23.92 5.70 -10.18
C GLN A 523 -24.44 6.93 -10.92
N THR A 524 -24.24 8.11 -10.36
CA THR A 524 -24.60 9.38 -11.00
C THR A 524 -23.45 10.35 -10.84
N GLN A 525 -22.87 10.80 -11.95
CA GLN A 525 -21.84 11.81 -11.92
C GLN A 525 -22.41 13.14 -11.41
N ARG A 526 -21.71 13.74 -10.44
CA ARG A 526 -22.08 14.98 -9.74
C ARG A 526 -20.95 15.98 -9.67
N GLY A 527 -19.88 15.75 -10.41
CA GLY A 527 -18.70 16.60 -10.46
C GLY A 527 -18.91 17.89 -11.23
N PHE A 528 -17.89 18.72 -11.21
CA PHE A 528 -17.79 19.98 -11.91
C PHE A 528 -16.41 20.11 -12.56
N THR A 529 -16.32 20.97 -13.58
CA THR A 529 -15.04 21.28 -14.22
C THR A 529 -14.44 22.53 -13.58
N SER A 530 -13.16 22.49 -13.25
CA SER A 530 -12.42 23.63 -12.71
C SER A 530 -10.97 23.61 -13.20
N SER A 531 -10.43 24.80 -13.46
CA SER A 531 -9.00 25.05 -13.71
C SER A 531 -8.23 25.39 -12.42
N ASP A 532 -8.86 25.29 -11.28
CA ASP A 532 -8.22 25.55 -9.98
C ASP A 532 -6.99 24.66 -9.77
N ARG A 533 -5.92 25.23 -9.20
CA ARG A 533 -4.86 24.39 -8.64
C ARG A 533 -5.45 23.57 -7.48
N LYS A 534 -5.10 22.32 -7.40
CA LYS A 534 -5.67 21.36 -6.46
C LYS A 534 -4.62 20.35 -6.02
N ALA A 535 -4.84 19.73 -4.89
CA ALA A 535 -4.07 18.57 -4.47
C ALA A 535 -4.26 17.43 -5.47
N PHE A 536 -3.33 16.48 -5.50
CA PHE A 536 -3.52 15.25 -6.27
C PHE A 536 -4.85 14.58 -5.89
N LEU A 537 -5.15 14.54 -4.59
CA LEU A 537 -6.45 14.12 -4.06
C LEU A 537 -7.03 15.27 -3.23
N SER A 538 -8.02 15.93 -3.78
CA SER A 538 -8.70 17.05 -3.13
C SER A 538 -9.70 16.56 -2.09
N PRO A 539 -9.69 17.12 -0.87
CA PRO A 539 -10.65 16.79 0.17
C PRO A 539 -12.10 17.06 -0.26
N MET A 540 -12.98 16.12 0.08
CA MET A 540 -14.44 16.25 -0.05
C MET A 540 -15.11 15.78 1.23
N VAL A 541 -15.98 16.60 1.77
CA VAL A 541 -16.75 16.27 2.98
C VAL A 541 -18.23 16.59 2.80
N ILE A 542 -19.07 15.85 3.52
CA ILE A 542 -20.51 16.11 3.62
C ILE A 542 -20.82 16.82 4.96
N ASP A 543 -21.77 17.72 4.94
CA ASP A 543 -22.26 18.32 6.17
C ASP A 543 -22.93 17.25 7.06
N PRO A 544 -22.42 16.98 8.26
CA PRO A 544 -22.96 15.94 9.12
C PRO A 544 -24.42 16.18 9.58
N LEU A 545 -24.89 17.44 9.50
CA LEU A 545 -26.24 17.82 9.88
C LEU A 545 -27.18 18.08 8.68
N ASN A 546 -26.63 18.09 7.43
CA ASN A 546 -27.41 18.36 6.23
C ASN A 546 -26.86 17.55 5.02
N SER A 547 -27.45 16.41 4.74
CA SER A 547 -27.04 15.50 3.68
C SER A 547 -27.06 16.06 2.25
N ALA A 548 -27.76 17.18 2.01
CA ALA A 548 -27.77 17.85 0.72
C ALA A 548 -26.57 18.75 0.48
N THR A 549 -25.82 19.08 1.54
CA THR A 549 -24.68 20.01 1.48
C THR A 549 -23.36 19.25 1.49
N LEU A 550 -22.56 19.46 0.45
CA LEU A 550 -21.18 18.93 0.35
C LEU A 550 -20.22 20.08 0.06
N TYR A 551 -18.99 19.88 0.50
CA TYR A 551 -17.87 20.79 0.24
C TYR A 551 -16.75 20.02 -0.48
N TYR A 552 -16.11 20.70 -1.43
CA TYR A 552 -14.93 20.20 -2.16
C TYR A 552 -13.82 21.25 -2.11
N ALA A 553 -12.60 20.82 -1.83
CA ALA A 553 -11.49 21.73 -1.61
C ALA A 553 -10.47 21.69 -2.76
N THR A 554 -10.06 22.85 -3.28
CA THR A 554 -8.94 23.07 -4.18
C THR A 554 -7.87 23.91 -3.42
N TYR A 555 -7.54 25.15 -3.86
CA TYR A 555 -6.94 26.18 -3.02
C TYR A 555 -8.00 27.05 -2.33
N ARG A 556 -9.25 26.85 -2.74
CA ARG A 556 -10.47 27.48 -2.22
C ARG A 556 -11.56 26.42 -2.03
N LEU A 557 -12.65 26.79 -1.38
CA LEU A 557 -13.80 25.90 -1.20
C LEU A 557 -14.86 26.08 -2.28
N TRP A 558 -15.39 24.96 -2.70
CA TRP A 558 -16.59 24.79 -3.49
C TRP A 558 -17.68 24.20 -2.64
N ARG A 559 -18.92 24.61 -2.81
CA ARG A 559 -20.09 24.11 -2.08
C ARG A 559 -21.23 23.76 -3.02
N THR A 560 -21.93 22.68 -2.70
CA THR A 560 -23.26 22.35 -3.21
C THR A 560 -24.24 22.26 -2.06
N THR A 561 -25.52 22.56 -2.33
CA THR A 561 -26.64 22.41 -1.37
C THR A 561 -27.75 21.52 -1.93
N ASN A 562 -27.46 20.78 -3.00
CA ASN A 562 -28.41 19.92 -3.71
C ASN A 562 -27.76 18.59 -4.15
N GLU A 563 -27.02 17.95 -3.26
CA GLU A 563 -26.38 16.62 -3.45
C GLU A 563 -25.42 16.59 -4.64
N GLY A 564 -24.73 17.70 -4.95
CA GLY A 564 -23.76 17.78 -6.03
C GLY A 564 -24.37 18.07 -7.42
N VAL A 565 -25.67 18.36 -7.53
CA VAL A 565 -26.30 18.71 -8.83
C VAL A 565 -25.73 20.01 -9.38
N GLN A 566 -25.47 21.00 -8.50
CA GLN A 566 -24.81 22.24 -8.84
C GLN A 566 -23.76 22.57 -7.79
N TRP A 567 -22.63 23.08 -8.23
CA TRP A 567 -21.51 23.54 -7.39
C TRP A 567 -21.26 25.02 -7.60
N GLY A 568 -21.01 25.73 -6.52
CA GLY A 568 -20.64 27.14 -6.51
C GLY A 568 -19.35 27.37 -5.74
N ILE A 569 -18.57 28.36 -6.17
CA ILE A 569 -17.41 28.84 -5.43
C ILE A 569 -17.91 29.49 -4.14
N LEU A 570 -17.35 29.04 -2.99
CA LEU A 570 -17.70 29.56 -1.68
C LEU A 570 -16.70 30.63 -1.20
N THR A 571 -15.39 30.44 -1.46
CA THR A 571 -14.34 31.30 -0.92
C THR A 571 -13.36 31.79 -1.98
N GLY A 572 -12.50 32.75 -1.60
CA GLY A 572 -11.24 33.05 -2.27
C GLY A 572 -10.15 32.02 -1.90
N ASP A 573 -8.88 32.40 -2.15
CA ASP A 573 -7.71 31.60 -1.79
C ASP A 573 -7.54 31.54 -0.25
N LEU A 574 -7.52 30.33 0.34
CA LEU A 574 -7.33 30.11 1.76
C LEU A 574 -5.89 29.69 2.11
N THR A 575 -5.03 29.55 1.10
CA THR A 575 -3.61 29.18 1.27
C THR A 575 -2.74 30.44 1.42
N ARG A 576 -1.42 30.26 1.52
CA ARG A 576 -0.43 31.35 1.43
C ARG A 576 -0.07 31.69 -0.03
N GLY A 577 -0.72 31.06 -1.01
CA GLY A 577 -0.46 31.25 -2.44
C GLY A 577 0.54 30.25 -3.02
N GLY A 578 1.22 30.63 -4.11
CA GLY A 578 2.14 29.75 -4.82
C GLY A 578 1.47 28.49 -5.39
N GLY A 579 2.04 27.33 -5.15
CA GLY A 579 1.48 26.02 -5.52
C GLY A 579 0.60 25.36 -4.46
N ALA A 580 0.36 26.00 -3.31
CA ALA A 580 -0.29 25.40 -2.15
C ALA A 580 -1.77 25.09 -2.39
N THR A 581 -2.25 24.07 -1.71
CA THR A 581 -3.63 23.54 -1.81
C THR A 581 -4.20 23.24 -0.43
N ILE A 582 -5.51 23.09 -0.33
CA ILE A 582 -6.16 22.60 0.86
C ILE A 582 -5.91 21.08 0.95
N THR A 583 -5.50 20.61 2.11
CA THR A 583 -5.15 19.22 2.40
C THR A 583 -6.07 18.56 3.41
N SER A 584 -6.72 19.34 4.27
CA SER A 584 -7.72 18.87 5.23
C SER A 584 -8.92 19.81 5.28
N LEU A 585 -10.10 19.25 5.42
CA LEU A 585 -11.36 19.96 5.51
C LEU A 585 -12.29 19.20 6.47
N ALA A 586 -12.78 19.88 7.51
CA ALA A 586 -13.66 19.28 8.48
C ALA A 586 -14.77 20.24 8.92
N LEU A 587 -15.98 19.73 9.14
CA LEU A 587 -17.10 20.47 9.71
C LEU A 587 -17.34 20.00 11.14
N SER A 588 -17.73 20.93 12.01
CA SER A 588 -18.16 20.54 13.34
C SER A 588 -19.43 19.67 13.26
N PRO A 589 -19.45 18.51 13.92
CA PRO A 589 -20.63 17.64 13.92
C PRO A 589 -21.81 18.18 14.74
N VAL A 590 -21.61 19.27 15.46
CA VAL A 590 -22.67 19.92 16.32
C VAL A 590 -23.07 21.29 15.82
N ASP A 591 -22.33 21.91 14.90
CA ASP A 591 -22.67 23.21 14.31
C ASP A 591 -22.12 23.34 12.89
N SER A 592 -22.93 23.14 11.86
CA SER A 592 -22.54 23.24 10.46
C SER A 592 -21.94 24.58 10.01
N ARG A 593 -22.08 25.63 10.84
CA ARG A 593 -21.49 26.95 10.58
C ARG A 593 -19.97 26.93 10.81
N VAL A 594 -19.49 26.00 11.64
CA VAL A 594 -18.06 25.87 11.97
C VAL A 594 -17.35 24.97 10.96
N ILE A 595 -16.48 25.57 10.16
CA ILE A 595 -15.71 24.91 9.09
C ILE A 595 -14.22 25.13 9.32
N TRP A 596 -13.48 24.05 9.46
CA TRP A 596 -12.02 24.02 9.61
C TRP A 596 -11.36 23.66 8.29
N VAL A 597 -10.32 24.40 7.93
CA VAL A 597 -9.54 24.18 6.69
C VAL A 597 -8.05 24.15 6.99
N GLY A 598 -7.38 23.06 6.63
CA GLY A 598 -5.94 22.90 6.70
C GLY A 598 -5.30 22.92 5.31
N THR A 599 -4.10 23.50 5.19
CA THR A 599 -3.43 23.65 3.90
C THR A 599 -2.04 23.00 3.86
N SER A 600 -1.56 22.71 2.64
CA SER A 600 -0.23 22.14 2.40
C SER A 600 0.90 23.08 2.83
N ASP A 601 0.63 24.38 2.97
CA ASP A 601 1.58 25.42 3.37
C ASP A 601 1.36 25.91 4.82
N GLY A 602 0.65 25.12 5.64
CA GLY A 602 0.58 25.27 7.08
C GLY A 602 -0.45 26.28 7.59
N ASN A 603 -1.37 26.77 6.76
CA ASN A 603 -2.50 27.54 7.27
C ASN A 603 -3.53 26.62 7.93
N VAL A 604 -4.07 27.06 9.07
CA VAL A 604 -5.37 26.62 9.58
C VAL A 604 -6.32 27.81 9.53
N GLN A 605 -7.38 27.67 8.76
CA GLN A 605 -8.44 28.70 8.58
C GLN A 605 -9.72 28.20 9.22
N LEU A 606 -10.46 29.08 9.84
CA LEU A 606 -11.73 28.78 10.52
C LEU A 606 -12.82 29.73 10.06
N SER A 607 -13.97 29.14 9.71
CA SER A 607 -15.24 29.88 9.60
C SER A 607 -16.18 29.52 10.76
N GLN A 608 -16.96 30.49 11.27
CA GLN A 608 -18.01 30.29 12.23
C GLN A 608 -19.40 30.76 11.69
N ASP A 609 -19.47 31.04 10.40
CA ASP A 609 -20.61 31.62 9.70
C ASP A 609 -20.97 30.89 8.40
N ALA A 610 -20.77 29.56 8.38
CA ALA A 610 -21.05 28.68 7.24
C ALA A 610 -20.23 29.00 5.96
N GLY A 611 -19.02 29.57 6.15
CA GLY A 611 -18.08 29.88 5.08
C GLY A 611 -18.24 31.26 4.49
N ALA A 612 -19.05 32.15 5.10
CA ALA A 612 -19.15 33.52 4.65
C ALA A 612 -17.85 34.31 4.90
N THR A 613 -17.18 34.05 6.02
CA THR A 613 -15.85 34.57 6.32
C THR A 613 -14.94 33.48 6.90
N PHE A 614 -13.61 33.64 6.70
CA PHE A 614 -12.57 32.78 7.24
C PHE A 614 -11.51 33.60 7.98
N THR A 615 -11.12 33.13 9.15
CA THR A 615 -10.07 33.70 10.00
C THR A 615 -8.88 32.76 10.07
N LEU A 616 -7.66 33.30 9.87
CA LEU A 616 -6.42 32.54 10.05
C LEU A 616 -6.17 32.34 11.54
N VAL A 617 -6.12 31.08 11.99
CA VAL A 617 -5.94 30.69 13.40
C VAL A 617 -4.65 29.90 13.66
N SER A 618 -3.75 29.83 12.70
CA SER A 618 -2.52 29.04 12.77
C SER A 618 -1.27 29.77 13.26
N SER A 619 -1.39 30.97 13.87
CA SER A 619 -0.21 31.78 14.24
C SER A 619 0.71 31.11 15.26
N ALA A 620 0.21 30.22 16.11
CA ALA A 620 0.97 29.46 17.10
C ALA A 620 1.33 28.02 16.65
N LEU A 621 0.94 27.63 15.44
CA LEU A 621 1.21 26.30 14.86
C LEU A 621 2.52 26.31 14.07
N PRO A 622 3.17 25.15 13.91
CA PRO A 622 4.37 25.05 13.09
C PRO A 622 4.03 25.29 11.60
N LEU A 623 4.97 25.89 10.88
CA LEU A 623 4.84 26.06 9.43
C LEU A 623 5.13 24.71 8.73
N ARG A 624 4.15 23.81 8.79
CA ARG A 624 4.17 22.46 8.22
C ARG A 624 2.82 22.16 7.57
N ALA A 625 2.81 21.29 6.56
CA ALA A 625 1.56 20.86 5.95
C ALA A 625 0.61 20.29 7.02
N VAL A 626 -0.60 20.80 7.05
CA VAL A 626 -1.69 20.28 7.87
C VAL A 626 -2.23 19.03 7.18
N THR A 627 -2.21 17.90 7.85
CA THR A 627 -2.63 16.62 7.28
C THR A 627 -4.05 16.26 7.61
N ASP A 628 -4.49 16.56 8.84
CA ASP A 628 -5.86 16.29 9.25
C ASP A 628 -6.33 17.25 10.35
N ILE A 629 -7.65 17.41 10.44
CA ILE A 629 -8.34 18.18 11.49
C ILE A 629 -9.54 17.39 11.98
N ALA A 630 -9.59 17.08 13.27
CA ALA A 630 -10.70 16.41 13.92
C ALA A 630 -11.43 17.40 14.87
N PRO A 631 -12.61 17.90 14.49
CA PRO A 631 -13.48 18.66 15.40
C PRO A 631 -14.07 17.74 16.47
N ASP A 632 -14.30 18.30 17.67
CA ASP A 632 -14.93 17.55 18.77
C ASP A 632 -16.42 17.31 18.51
N ALA A 633 -16.89 16.13 18.91
CA ALA A 633 -18.28 15.70 18.68
C ALA A 633 -19.30 16.38 19.61
N ALA A 634 -18.87 17.14 20.61
CA ALA A 634 -19.74 17.80 21.59
C ALA A 634 -19.49 19.31 21.72
N VAL A 635 -18.28 19.79 21.39
CA VAL A 635 -17.84 21.18 21.59
C VAL A 635 -17.38 21.78 20.28
N ALA A 636 -18.15 22.66 19.68
CA ALA A 636 -17.90 23.23 18.34
C ALA A 636 -16.54 23.95 18.24
N GLY A 637 -16.04 24.57 19.32
CA GLY A 637 -14.77 25.31 19.36
C GLY A 637 -13.53 24.44 19.61
N ARG A 638 -13.72 23.15 19.89
CA ARG A 638 -12.62 22.21 20.17
C ARG A 638 -12.25 21.44 18.91
N ALA A 639 -10.95 21.37 18.65
CA ALA A 639 -10.40 20.57 17.54
C ALA A 639 -8.97 20.11 17.84
N VAL A 640 -8.57 19.02 17.22
CA VAL A 640 -7.18 18.53 17.16
C VAL A 640 -6.70 18.56 15.73
N VAL A 641 -5.47 19.02 15.51
CA VAL A 641 -4.84 19.07 14.18
C VAL A 641 -3.54 18.26 14.14
N THR A 642 -3.25 17.67 13.00
CA THR A 642 -1.98 16.97 12.76
C THR A 642 -1.17 17.65 11.66
N HIS A 643 0.15 17.51 11.78
CA HIS A 643 1.13 18.08 10.85
C HIS A 643 2.10 17.01 10.34
N SER A 644 2.43 17.12 9.05
CA SER A 644 3.46 16.32 8.40
C SER A 644 4.88 16.84 8.68
N GLY A 645 5.88 16.19 8.12
CA GLY A 645 7.30 16.60 8.21
C GLY A 645 8.00 16.09 9.46
N THR A 646 9.11 16.72 9.80
CA THR A 646 9.99 16.41 10.95
C THR A 646 10.57 17.69 11.54
N GLY A 647 11.15 17.63 12.75
CA GLY A 647 11.80 18.76 13.40
C GLY A 647 10.86 19.75 14.09
N THR A 648 9.58 19.41 14.25
CA THR A 648 8.57 20.23 14.93
C THR A 648 7.60 19.36 15.72
N GLY A 649 6.69 19.97 16.49
CA GLY A 649 5.52 19.22 17.00
C GLY A 649 4.56 18.80 15.88
N HIS A 650 3.81 17.74 16.11
CA HIS A 650 2.96 17.12 15.09
C HIS A 650 1.46 17.13 15.43
N VAL A 651 1.11 17.18 16.71
CA VAL A 651 -0.28 17.13 17.18
C VAL A 651 -0.54 18.35 18.08
N TYR A 652 -1.59 19.11 17.77
CA TYR A 652 -1.99 20.30 18.53
C TYR A 652 -3.49 20.29 18.77
N ALA A 653 -3.93 20.81 19.90
CA ALA A 653 -5.33 20.96 20.24
C ALA A 653 -5.71 22.39 20.58
N THR A 654 -6.94 22.75 20.30
CA THR A 654 -7.60 23.99 20.73
C THR A 654 -8.95 23.67 21.38
N ASP A 655 -9.36 24.49 22.36
CA ASP A 655 -10.68 24.45 22.97
C ASP A 655 -11.48 25.77 22.74
N ASP A 656 -10.90 26.71 22.00
CA ASP A 656 -11.39 28.09 21.87
C ASP A 656 -11.35 28.62 20.41
N PHE A 657 -11.77 27.76 19.46
CA PHE A 657 -11.82 28.12 18.03
C PHE A 657 -10.45 28.51 17.44
N GLY A 658 -9.37 27.94 17.96
CA GLY A 658 -8.01 28.20 17.48
C GLY A 658 -7.40 29.52 17.95
N ALA A 659 -8.00 30.19 18.94
CA ALA A 659 -7.40 31.37 19.56
C ALA A 659 -6.11 30.99 20.32
N ASN A 660 -6.09 29.81 20.94
CA ASN A 660 -4.93 29.23 21.59
C ASN A 660 -4.76 27.76 21.15
N TRP A 661 -3.49 27.32 21.03
CA TRP A 661 -3.12 25.94 20.67
C TRP A 661 -2.17 25.33 21.70
N ALA A 662 -2.53 24.16 22.20
CA ALA A 662 -1.69 23.35 23.07
C ALA A 662 -0.91 22.33 22.21
N ASN A 663 0.42 22.27 22.39
CA ASN A 663 1.25 21.23 21.75
C ASN A 663 1.14 19.92 22.53
N LEU A 664 0.61 18.88 21.89
CA LEU A 664 0.42 17.55 22.47
C LEU A 664 1.52 16.55 22.06
N SER A 665 2.59 16.98 21.41
CA SER A 665 3.57 16.09 20.74
C SER A 665 4.65 15.55 21.67
N ALA A 666 4.70 15.90 22.96
CA ALA A 666 5.87 15.72 23.82
C ALA A 666 6.42 14.27 23.93
N ALA A 667 5.56 13.26 23.81
CA ALA A 667 5.92 11.85 23.89
C ALA A 667 5.82 11.12 22.52
N LEU A 668 5.50 11.85 21.46
CA LEU A 668 5.38 11.30 20.11
C LEU A 668 6.74 11.32 19.39
N PRO A 669 6.99 10.37 18.50
CA PRO A 669 8.19 10.39 17.67
C PRO A 669 8.14 11.53 16.65
N ASP A 670 9.32 12.08 16.30
CA ASP A 670 9.47 13.11 15.28
C ASP A 670 9.37 12.51 13.87
N ILE A 671 8.16 12.20 13.44
CA ILE A 671 7.81 11.62 12.13
C ILE A 671 6.51 12.26 11.61
N PRO A 672 6.22 12.19 10.30
CA PRO A 672 4.94 12.66 9.76
C PRO A 672 3.74 12.00 10.44
N PHE A 673 2.79 12.82 10.93
CA PHE A 673 1.47 12.39 11.34
C PHE A 673 0.46 12.71 10.22
N ASN A 674 -0.46 11.79 9.96
CA ASN A 674 -1.32 11.83 8.78
C ASN A 674 -2.80 12.00 9.11
N ALA A 675 -3.26 11.47 10.26
CA ALA A 675 -4.67 11.54 10.66
C ALA A 675 -4.82 11.56 12.19
N VAL A 676 -5.97 12.05 12.64
CA VAL A 676 -6.33 12.10 14.06
C VAL A 676 -7.82 11.89 14.28
N VAL A 677 -8.18 11.19 15.35
CA VAL A 677 -9.57 10.97 15.76
C VAL A 677 -9.71 11.22 17.27
N MET A 678 -10.70 11.99 17.66
CA MET A 678 -11.18 12.07 19.04
C MET A 678 -12.36 11.11 19.23
N VAL A 679 -12.31 10.29 20.28
CA VAL A 679 -13.41 9.36 20.60
C VAL A 679 -14.49 10.12 21.39
N PRO A 680 -15.71 10.26 20.87
CA PRO A 680 -16.77 11.06 21.48
C PRO A 680 -17.05 10.68 22.93
N GLY A 681 -17.25 11.69 23.80
CA GLY A 681 -17.57 11.49 25.20
C GLY A 681 -16.43 10.93 26.08
N THR A 682 -15.20 10.88 25.56
CA THR A 682 -14.02 10.40 26.30
C THR A 682 -12.85 11.38 26.21
N SER A 683 -11.77 11.13 26.97
CA SER A 683 -10.49 11.82 26.85
C SER A 683 -9.54 11.16 25.85
N ARG A 684 -10.04 10.23 25.02
CA ARG A 684 -9.18 9.43 24.13
C ARG A 684 -8.98 10.10 22.78
N ILE A 685 -7.72 10.15 22.36
CA ILE A 685 -7.30 10.66 21.05
C ILE A 685 -6.42 9.58 20.40
N PHE A 686 -6.67 9.28 19.14
CA PHE A 686 -5.80 8.44 18.32
C PHE A 686 -5.15 9.29 17.24
N ALA A 687 -3.85 9.15 17.07
CA ALA A 687 -3.07 9.83 16.02
C ALA A 687 -2.31 8.80 15.19
N ALA A 688 -2.47 8.87 13.88
CA ALA A 688 -1.86 7.97 12.91
C ALA A 688 -0.63 8.61 12.25
N ALA A 689 0.41 7.82 12.07
CA ALA A 689 1.68 8.28 11.54
C ALA A 689 2.21 7.40 10.39
N ASP A 690 3.34 7.81 9.82
CA ASP A 690 4.09 6.96 8.87
C ASP A 690 4.59 5.65 9.51
N VAL A 691 4.47 5.50 10.83
CA VAL A 691 4.81 4.30 11.60
C VAL A 691 3.74 4.04 12.66
N GLY A 692 2.66 3.37 12.25
CA GLY A 692 1.61 2.91 13.16
C GLY A 692 0.72 4.01 13.76
N ILE A 693 0.12 3.68 14.88
CA ILE A 693 -0.92 4.46 15.56
C ILE A 693 -0.54 4.68 17.01
N TYR A 694 -0.81 5.88 17.53
CA TYR A 694 -0.58 6.29 18.90
C TYR A 694 -1.89 6.65 19.56
N GLU A 695 -2.05 6.27 20.82
CA GLU A 695 -3.21 6.55 21.66
C GLU A 695 -2.83 7.43 22.85
N SER A 696 -3.67 8.41 23.10
CA SER A 696 -3.74 9.12 24.38
C SER A 696 -5.08 8.80 25.05
N THR A 697 -5.06 8.60 26.37
CA THR A 697 -6.27 8.42 27.21
C THR A 697 -6.55 9.62 28.13
N ASP A 698 -5.75 10.69 28.02
CA ASP A 698 -5.71 11.86 28.90
C ASP A 698 -5.70 13.19 28.12
N ASN A 699 -6.45 13.26 27.01
CA ASN A 699 -6.54 14.45 26.14
C ASN A 699 -5.19 14.89 25.55
N GLY A 700 -4.27 13.95 25.30
CA GLY A 700 -2.96 14.23 24.69
C GLY A 700 -1.85 14.59 25.67
N ALA A 701 -2.08 14.50 26.99
CA ALA A 701 -1.03 14.74 27.97
C ALA A 701 0.06 13.64 27.96
N SER A 702 -0.33 12.40 27.64
CA SER A 702 0.60 11.29 27.42
C SER A 702 0.17 10.43 26.23
N TRP A 703 1.11 9.72 25.63
CA TRP A 703 0.89 8.87 24.46
C TRP A 703 1.54 7.50 24.61
N SER A 704 0.89 6.48 24.08
CA SER A 704 1.39 5.11 23.96
C SER A 704 1.16 4.58 22.54
N ALA A 705 2.01 3.65 22.10
CA ALA A 705 1.79 2.98 20.82
C ALA A 705 0.59 2.02 20.93
N ALA A 706 -0.37 2.14 20.01
CA ALA A 706 -1.58 1.31 19.94
C ALA A 706 -1.51 0.32 18.76
N ASN A 707 -0.41 -0.45 18.66
CA ASN A 707 -0.09 -1.26 17.48
C ASN A 707 -0.20 -2.78 17.72
N GLN A 708 -0.90 -3.25 18.75
CA GLN A 708 -1.03 -4.68 19.00
C GLN A 708 -1.73 -5.39 17.84
N GLY A 709 -1.03 -6.33 17.17
CA GLY A 709 -1.52 -7.03 15.98
C GLY A 709 -1.47 -6.20 14.68
N PHE A 710 -1.06 -4.93 14.74
CA PHE A 710 -0.96 -4.05 13.58
C PHE A 710 0.41 -4.17 12.89
N PRO A 711 0.47 -4.20 11.55
CA PRO A 711 1.73 -4.24 10.83
C PRO A 711 2.48 -2.91 10.92
N ASN A 712 3.79 -2.92 10.69
CA ASN A 712 4.61 -1.71 10.59
C ASN A 712 4.34 -0.92 9.30
N ALA A 713 3.07 -0.55 9.09
CA ALA A 713 2.57 0.11 7.88
C ALA A 713 2.38 1.62 8.10
N ARG A 714 2.50 2.39 7.01
CA ARG A 714 2.09 3.78 6.98
C ARG A 714 0.58 3.87 7.07
N VAL A 715 0.07 4.57 8.07
CA VAL A 715 -1.37 4.84 8.23
C VAL A 715 -1.67 6.22 7.65
N LEU A 716 -2.62 6.29 6.73
CA LEU A 716 -2.96 7.54 6.04
C LEU A 716 -4.26 8.16 6.53
N ASP A 717 -5.17 7.35 7.10
CA ASP A 717 -6.43 7.88 7.62
C ASP A 717 -6.99 7.02 8.76
N LEU A 718 -7.79 7.65 9.61
CA LEU A 718 -8.51 7.05 10.71
C LEU A 718 -10.01 7.43 10.64
N ALA A 719 -10.89 6.47 10.93
CA ALA A 719 -12.32 6.72 11.02
C ALA A 719 -12.92 5.97 12.21
N TYR A 720 -13.65 6.68 13.07
CA TYR A 720 -14.34 6.09 14.22
C TYR A 720 -15.82 5.92 13.94
N GLN A 721 -16.34 4.73 14.21
CA GLN A 721 -17.77 4.41 14.10
C GLN A 721 -18.40 4.36 15.48
N ALA A 722 -19.08 5.43 15.87
CA ALA A 722 -19.65 5.56 17.21
C ALA A 722 -20.70 4.47 17.54
N ALA A 723 -21.46 3.99 16.54
CA ALA A 723 -22.50 2.97 16.74
C ALA A 723 -21.95 1.61 17.18
N THR A 724 -20.69 1.29 16.84
CA THR A 724 -20.06 -0.01 17.13
C THR A 724 -18.85 0.09 18.05
N GLY A 725 -18.34 1.30 18.29
CA GLY A 725 -17.08 1.51 18.99
C GLY A 725 -15.84 1.13 18.16
N ASN A 726 -15.99 0.85 16.86
CA ASN A 726 -14.86 0.47 16.03
C ASN A 726 -14.07 1.69 15.56
N LEU A 727 -12.75 1.59 15.65
CA LEU A 727 -11.79 2.46 14.99
C LEU A 727 -11.20 1.74 13.78
N TYR A 728 -11.26 2.39 12.64
CA TYR A 728 -10.70 1.91 11.39
C TYR A 728 -9.46 2.70 11.00
N ALA A 729 -8.47 2.01 10.43
CA ALA A 729 -7.24 2.61 9.92
C ALA A 729 -7.01 2.19 8.48
N SER A 730 -6.84 3.15 7.59
CA SER A 730 -6.38 2.90 6.24
C SER A 730 -4.87 2.93 6.15
N THR A 731 -4.30 1.98 5.41
CA THR A 731 -2.85 1.87 5.25
C THR A 731 -2.44 1.97 3.80
N TYR A 732 -1.23 2.48 3.60
CA TYR A 732 -0.62 2.49 2.28
C TYR A 732 0.16 1.20 2.05
N GLY A 733 -0.58 0.13 1.63
CA GLY A 733 -0.01 -1.16 1.24
C GLY A 733 -0.40 -2.37 2.10
N ARG A 734 -1.18 -2.18 3.18
CA ARG A 734 -1.67 -3.29 4.03
C ARG A 734 -3.19 -3.29 4.20
N GLY A 735 -3.90 -2.64 3.26
CA GLY A 735 -5.36 -2.56 3.28
C GLY A 735 -5.90 -1.77 4.47
N LEU A 736 -7.08 -2.18 4.91
CA LEU A 736 -7.81 -1.60 6.05
C LEU A 736 -7.70 -2.50 7.28
N TRP A 737 -7.64 -1.85 8.43
CA TRP A 737 -7.58 -2.50 9.74
C TRP A 737 -8.66 -1.93 10.65
N ALA A 738 -9.14 -2.74 11.58
CA ALA A 738 -10.12 -2.32 12.57
C ALA A 738 -9.72 -2.83 13.97
N THR A 739 -10.07 -2.02 14.96
CA THR A 739 -10.04 -2.41 16.37
C THR A 739 -11.30 -1.89 17.05
N THR A 740 -11.71 -2.51 18.13
CA THR A 740 -12.81 -2.02 18.95
C THR A 740 -12.26 -1.25 20.15
N ILE A 741 -12.77 -0.03 20.34
CA ILE A 741 -12.40 0.80 21.48
C ILE A 741 -13.36 0.49 22.62
N VAL A 742 -12.83 -0.05 23.69
CA VAL A 742 -13.60 -0.28 24.90
C VAL A 742 -13.72 1.07 25.65
N THR A 743 -14.88 1.70 25.56
CA THR A 743 -15.19 2.96 26.26
C THR A 743 -15.84 2.65 27.61
N GLY A 744 -15.05 2.74 28.70
CA GLY A 744 -15.52 2.52 30.06
C GLY A 744 -15.12 1.14 30.61
N ALA A 745 -15.08 1.02 31.92
CA ALA A 745 -14.91 -0.24 32.63
C ALA A 745 -16.26 -1.01 32.64
N SER A 746 -16.76 -1.36 31.45
CA SER A 746 -17.87 -2.30 31.38
C SER A 746 -17.29 -3.68 31.68
N VAL A 747 -17.56 -4.19 32.82
CA VAL A 747 -17.21 -5.57 33.18
C VAL A 747 -18.08 -6.47 32.33
N LEU A 748 -17.50 -6.99 31.21
CA LEU A 748 -18.19 -8.02 30.45
C LEU A 748 -18.16 -9.32 31.27
N ARG A 749 -19.31 -9.92 31.44
CA ARG A 749 -19.36 -11.28 32.01
C ARG A 749 -18.70 -12.25 31.05
N GLY A 750 -17.81 -13.06 31.56
CA GLY A 750 -16.97 -13.98 30.78
C GLY A 750 -15.58 -13.42 30.40
N ASP A 751 -15.35 -12.11 30.52
CA ASP A 751 -14.05 -11.46 30.35
C ASP A 751 -13.24 -11.54 31.66
N VAL A 752 -12.62 -12.67 31.88
CA VAL A 752 -11.97 -13.02 33.16
C VAL A 752 -10.66 -12.24 33.36
N ASN A 753 -9.95 -11.95 32.30
CA ASN A 753 -8.67 -11.22 32.34
C ASN A 753 -8.84 -9.69 32.28
N ALA A 754 -10.06 -9.20 32.08
CA ALA A 754 -10.35 -7.78 31.93
C ALA A 754 -9.74 -7.11 30.70
N ASP A 755 -9.57 -7.86 29.58
CA ASP A 755 -9.05 -7.32 28.33
C ASP A 755 -10.13 -6.74 27.41
N GLY A 756 -11.40 -6.82 27.81
CA GLY A 756 -12.54 -6.33 27.05
C GLY A 756 -13.14 -7.34 26.08
N PHE A 757 -12.61 -8.56 26.02
CA PHE A 757 -13.08 -9.63 25.14
C PHE A 757 -13.44 -10.87 25.93
N VAL A 758 -14.37 -11.64 25.40
CA VAL A 758 -14.68 -12.97 25.91
C VAL A 758 -14.23 -13.99 24.87
N ASN A 759 -13.19 -14.74 25.19
CA ASN A 759 -12.54 -15.69 24.27
C ASN A 759 -12.09 -16.98 24.99
N ALA A 760 -11.43 -17.88 24.25
CA ALA A 760 -10.98 -19.16 24.82
C ALA A 760 -9.92 -18.99 25.92
N PHE A 761 -9.20 -17.89 25.97
CA PHE A 761 -8.24 -17.60 27.02
C PHE A 761 -8.95 -17.33 28.37
N ASP A 762 -10.09 -16.59 28.31
CA ASP A 762 -10.93 -16.34 29.47
C ASP A 762 -11.52 -17.63 30.03
N ALA A 763 -11.94 -18.55 29.18
CA ALA A 763 -12.38 -19.88 29.62
C ALA A 763 -11.28 -20.63 30.33
N SER A 764 -10.04 -20.55 29.86
CA SER A 764 -8.88 -21.14 30.53
C SER A 764 -8.61 -20.48 31.88
N LEU A 765 -8.75 -19.16 32.00
CA LEU A 765 -8.59 -18.46 33.27
C LEU A 765 -9.74 -18.77 34.25
N ALA A 766 -10.98 -18.87 33.78
CA ALA A 766 -12.13 -19.27 34.56
C ALA A 766 -11.93 -20.69 35.11
N GLN A 767 -11.40 -21.61 34.30
CA GLN A 767 -11.04 -22.98 34.73
C GLN A 767 -9.93 -22.97 35.77
N GLN A 768 -8.89 -22.15 35.60
CA GLN A 768 -7.81 -22.00 36.58
C GLN A 768 -8.33 -21.42 37.91
N ALA A 769 -9.26 -20.45 37.84
CA ALA A 769 -9.92 -19.91 39.02
C ALA A 769 -10.77 -20.95 39.77
N LEU A 770 -11.51 -21.78 39.02
CA LEU A 770 -12.36 -22.84 39.57
C LEU A 770 -11.55 -23.89 40.35
N VAL A 771 -10.32 -24.17 39.91
CA VAL A 771 -9.41 -25.13 40.61
C VAL A 771 -8.44 -24.43 41.56
N GLY A 772 -8.56 -23.14 41.81
CA GLY A 772 -7.75 -22.40 42.80
C GLY A 772 -6.30 -22.14 42.39
N VAL A 773 -5.96 -22.14 41.08
CA VAL A 773 -4.57 -22.02 40.56
C VAL A 773 -4.36 -20.70 39.82
N LEU A 774 -5.07 -19.64 40.17
CA LEU A 774 -4.87 -18.34 39.51
C LEU A 774 -3.51 -17.71 39.84
N PRO A 775 -2.85 -17.04 38.82
CA PRO A 775 -1.66 -16.24 39.12
C PRO A 775 -1.99 -15.11 40.09
N ALA A 776 -1.05 -14.75 40.97
CA ALA A 776 -1.20 -13.66 41.94
C ALA A 776 -1.48 -12.26 41.36
N SER A 777 -1.29 -12.09 40.05
CA SER A 777 -1.54 -10.85 39.29
C SER A 777 -2.93 -10.79 38.65
N ALA A 778 -3.76 -11.83 38.78
CA ALA A 778 -5.10 -11.78 38.17
C ALA A 778 -6.05 -10.92 39.02
N PRO A 779 -6.87 -10.04 38.43
CA PRO A 779 -7.92 -9.34 39.13
C PRO A 779 -8.92 -10.35 39.72
N ASN A 780 -9.65 -9.96 40.81
CA ASN A 780 -10.62 -10.85 41.43
C ASN A 780 -11.64 -11.35 40.39
N PRO A 781 -11.61 -12.64 39.99
CA PRO A 781 -12.32 -13.11 38.80
C PRO A 781 -13.81 -13.39 39.02
N MET A 782 -14.25 -13.54 40.30
CA MET A 782 -15.56 -14.09 40.65
C MET A 782 -16.74 -13.40 39.95
N PRO A 783 -16.86 -12.04 39.92
CA PRO A 783 -18.00 -11.40 39.26
C PRO A 783 -17.98 -11.52 37.74
N ARG A 784 -16.78 -11.69 37.16
CA ARG A 784 -16.58 -11.73 35.69
C ARG A 784 -16.71 -13.14 35.15
N ALA A 785 -16.25 -14.11 35.91
CA ALA A 785 -16.26 -15.52 35.52
C ALA A 785 -17.63 -16.20 35.66
N ASP A 786 -18.58 -15.62 36.41
CA ASP A 786 -19.97 -16.08 36.47
C ASP A 786 -20.71 -15.75 35.17
N ALA A 787 -20.43 -16.51 34.14
CA ALA A 787 -20.89 -16.28 32.78
C ALA A 787 -22.32 -16.73 32.50
N ASN A 788 -22.85 -17.62 33.32
CA ASN A 788 -24.24 -18.10 33.27
C ASN A 788 -25.18 -17.35 34.22
N CYS A 789 -24.66 -16.41 35.05
CA CYS A 789 -25.41 -15.59 36.01
C CYS A 789 -26.14 -16.39 37.11
N ASN A 790 -25.59 -17.48 37.55
CA ASN A 790 -26.14 -18.29 38.65
C ASN A 790 -25.61 -17.86 40.03
N GLY A 791 -24.65 -16.93 40.08
CA GLY A 791 -24.03 -16.40 41.30
C GLY A 791 -22.87 -17.25 41.84
N THR A 792 -22.47 -18.30 41.13
CA THR A 792 -21.38 -19.21 41.52
C THR A 792 -20.44 -19.45 40.33
N LEU A 793 -19.14 -19.60 40.60
CA LEU A 793 -18.21 -20.01 39.56
C LEU A 793 -18.18 -21.55 39.50
N ASP A 794 -18.60 -22.10 38.37
CA ASP A 794 -18.66 -23.54 38.14
C ASP A 794 -18.24 -23.94 36.70
N SER A 795 -18.28 -25.25 36.38
CA SER A 795 -17.94 -25.69 35.02
C SER A 795 -18.91 -25.24 33.95
N GLY A 796 -20.12 -24.83 34.33
CA GLY A 796 -21.12 -24.27 33.44
C GLY A 796 -20.69 -22.89 32.92
N ASP A 797 -19.94 -22.11 33.71
CA ASP A 797 -19.40 -20.81 33.29
C ASP A 797 -18.30 -20.98 32.26
N VAL A 798 -17.38 -21.90 32.47
CA VAL A 798 -16.32 -22.24 31.52
C VAL A 798 -16.93 -22.67 30.18
N LEU A 799 -17.96 -23.50 30.20
CA LEU A 799 -18.67 -23.93 29.00
C LEU A 799 -19.40 -22.76 28.32
N SER A 800 -20.00 -21.87 29.07
CA SER A 800 -20.68 -20.70 28.59
C SER A 800 -19.74 -19.73 27.85
N ILE A 801 -18.54 -19.52 28.42
CA ILE A 801 -17.48 -18.69 27.81
C ILE A 801 -16.99 -19.33 26.50
N LEU A 802 -16.76 -20.65 26.48
CA LEU A 802 -16.33 -21.38 25.27
C LEU A 802 -17.40 -21.34 24.18
N GLN A 803 -18.67 -21.54 24.52
CA GLN A 803 -19.79 -21.44 23.56
C GLN A 803 -19.90 -20.04 22.95
N PHE A 804 -19.71 -19.02 23.76
CA PHE A 804 -19.68 -17.64 23.28
C PHE A 804 -18.48 -17.39 22.34
N ALA A 805 -17.29 -17.82 22.74
CA ALA A 805 -16.05 -17.66 21.96
C ALA A 805 -16.10 -18.31 20.56
N VAL A 806 -16.87 -19.39 20.40
CA VAL A 806 -17.08 -20.07 19.11
C VAL A 806 -18.36 -19.64 18.38
N GLY A 807 -19.04 -18.59 18.88
CA GLY A 807 -20.28 -18.07 18.27
C GLY A 807 -21.53 -18.97 18.44
N SER A 808 -21.50 -19.92 19.38
CA SER A 808 -22.59 -20.89 19.62
C SER A 808 -23.48 -20.53 20.82
N ALA A 809 -23.30 -19.36 21.45
CA ALA A 809 -24.02 -18.97 22.64
C ALA A 809 -25.51 -18.70 22.36
N SER A 810 -26.40 -19.24 23.20
CA SER A 810 -27.85 -18.95 23.13
C SER A 810 -28.14 -17.58 23.74
N ALA A 811 -29.25 -16.96 23.33
CA ALA A 811 -29.68 -15.64 23.83
C ALA A 811 -29.99 -15.58 25.34
N THR A 812 -29.99 -16.72 26.04
CA THR A 812 -30.24 -16.85 27.48
C THR A 812 -29.00 -16.75 28.36
N LEU A 813 -27.80 -16.75 27.78
CA LEU A 813 -26.55 -16.63 28.52
C LEU A 813 -26.20 -15.19 28.83
N CYS A 814 -25.60 -14.94 29.96
CA CYS A 814 -25.14 -13.62 30.41
C CYS A 814 -23.78 -13.21 29.84
N VAL A 815 -23.09 -14.12 29.16
CA VAL A 815 -21.77 -13.89 28.60
C VAL A 815 -21.81 -12.73 27.60
N GLY A 816 -20.82 -11.84 27.68
CA GLY A 816 -20.75 -10.66 26.83
C GLY A 816 -21.76 -9.54 27.18
N LYS A 817 -22.60 -9.69 28.23
CA LYS A 817 -23.45 -8.62 28.74
C LYS A 817 -22.69 -7.75 29.75
N GLN A 818 -22.94 -6.46 29.73
CA GLN A 818 -22.42 -5.54 30.74
C GLN A 818 -23.08 -5.82 32.10
N GLN A 819 -22.31 -5.70 33.18
CA GLN A 819 -22.81 -5.72 34.55
C GLN A 819 -23.51 -4.39 34.94
#